data_6c27ac222c8f4fd7db33ab523d7eb3f3
#
_entry.id   6c27ac222c8f4fd7db33ab523d7eb3f3
#
_cell.length_a   1.000
_cell.length_b   1.000
_cell.length_c   1.000
_cell.angle_alpha   90.00
_cell.angle_beta   90.00
_cell.angle_gamma   90.00
#
_symmetry.space_group_name_H-M   'P 1'
#
loop_
_entity.id
_entity.type
_entity.pdbx_description
1 polymer ?
#
loop_
_entity_poly.entity_id
_entity_poly.type
_entity_poly.pdbx_seq_one_letter_code
_entity_poly.pdbx_strand_id
1 'polypeptide(L)'
;MKYGRFTALVLALNLVFDGVAFAGHNNDIEINSDRNFTNNETITSDKRTIIGSGVTITIAPDAELRLINNNTTNDQASVVETGLTGASDIAFNGGKLILRREGDGVIIRANGGTTSALTFNTESTLLNGTASRGIDADKSSPVVFADGFTLNLDRSGSTTGRDVAGLRLAQRAHLNTTFADVKLTAGDSDSSLTGIILDDGVLSANKLNIDINGRNSKSLKKFYGFNINNDRSRKEGLNFSAPIKISLQDALNTDAIALRLVGWYDYHFADSLQLAVKNTHHAYGLYVAYADAVNLNDDLTINFSGNTESYGIFNSNYNYYYGISPDDEENQNILKIKTAAIYNEGGKSTAVLTRDDSITIISESLTTNAQEALYARDQGIIEVQRDFVTTAESMISAWNNGTVIINSLGKGKVQFTGVTRFQYVGRTFGGLYLTVGSGNADENSYWNVTGLSQLSTLTIAPNASLNFLLTAEALSELTANKALITAYGTVPVILHSSASAAGASTITLSGAGLNLQAGDEIRLIESYAGVALDDEHNLLTAGTSLNELKGNLNVKHMASLSRVQESDLTKDDYDLTMKSSYLLTATIKNKRPNIDKVNDQTNALMQSSIASAAAMYAADELLIDSTMKSRQGVRQTGPFAAARAGKYDLDVAGALDTTVTSGLLGYAFNLRDSEVGAFLEMGHGTYDTRTAATNSLCL
;
A
#
# COMPACT_ATOMS: atom_id res chain seq x y z
N MET A 1 -15.36 -71.14 34.38
CA MET A 1 -13.99 -70.63 34.36
C MET A 1 -13.48 -70.56 32.87
N LYS A 2 -14.03 -69.71 32.03
CA LYS A 2 -13.52 -69.51 30.64
C LYS A 2 -13.61 -68.05 30.16
N TYR A 3 -13.98 -67.11 31.02
CA TYR A 3 -14.07 -65.71 30.63
C TYR A 3 -12.94 -64.79 31.17
N GLY A 4 -12.05 -65.35 32.03
CA GLY A 4 -10.99 -64.55 32.64
C GLY A 4 -9.67 -64.44 31.88
N ARG A 5 -9.53 -65.17 30.74
CA ARG A 5 -8.28 -65.12 29.96
C ARG A 5 -8.34 -64.19 28.69
N PHE A 6 -9.54 -63.77 28.32
CA PHE A 6 -9.68 -62.89 27.12
C PHE A 6 -9.50 -61.43 27.46
N THR A 7 -9.88 -61.05 28.70
CA THR A 7 -9.73 -59.65 29.19
C THR A 7 -8.26 -59.28 29.47
N ALA A 8 -7.45 -60.26 29.90
CA ALA A 8 -6.02 -60.05 30.15
C ALA A 8 -5.19 -59.96 28.87
N LEU A 9 -5.64 -60.57 27.76
CA LEU A 9 -4.95 -60.50 26.47
C LEU A 9 -5.24 -59.19 25.74
N VAL A 10 -6.43 -58.61 25.92
CA VAL A 10 -6.78 -57.30 25.37
C VAL A 10 -6.10 -56.18 26.13
N LEU A 11 -5.94 -56.30 27.46
CA LEU A 11 -5.18 -55.32 28.26
C LEU A 11 -3.66 -55.42 27.98
N ALA A 12 -3.12 -56.61 27.71
CA ALA A 12 -1.71 -56.79 27.36
C ALA A 12 -1.36 -56.31 25.96
N LEU A 13 -2.32 -56.32 25.01
CA LEU A 13 -2.10 -55.76 23.67
C LEU A 13 -2.13 -54.21 23.68
N ASN A 14 -2.88 -53.60 24.58
CA ASN A 14 -2.90 -52.12 24.69
C ASN A 14 -1.68 -51.56 25.42
N LEU A 15 -0.95 -52.36 26.20
CA LEU A 15 0.25 -51.95 26.93
C LEU A 15 1.56 -52.12 26.13
N VAL A 16 1.54 -52.79 24.98
CA VAL A 16 2.75 -53.01 24.16
C VAL A 16 2.93 -51.94 23.05
N PHE A 17 1.98 -51.04 22.86
CA PHE A 17 2.05 -50.03 21.84
C PHE A 17 2.50 -48.63 22.32
N ASP A 18 2.72 -48.45 23.61
CA ASP A 18 3.36 -47.22 24.13
C ASP A 18 4.88 -47.33 23.88
N GLY A 19 5.34 -46.78 22.77
CA GLY A 19 6.77 -46.60 22.47
C GLY A 19 7.33 -47.34 21.25
N VAL A 20 6.51 -47.87 20.34
CA VAL A 20 7.01 -48.46 19.09
C VAL A 20 6.99 -47.43 17.97
N ALA A 21 8.18 -46.94 17.60
CA ALA A 21 8.36 -46.26 16.30
C ALA A 21 8.03 -47.28 15.18
N PHE A 22 6.89 -47.16 14.53
CA PHE A 22 6.57 -47.93 13.32
C PHE A 22 7.48 -47.50 12.18
N ALA A 23 8.54 -48.25 11.96
CA ALA A 23 9.38 -48.14 10.77
C ALA A 23 8.58 -48.65 9.56
N GLY A 24 8.39 -47.77 8.57
CA GLY A 24 7.91 -47.95 7.22
C GLY A 24 7.16 -49.26 6.86
N HIS A 25 5.85 -49.19 6.80
CA HIS A 25 5.04 -50.25 6.20
C HIS A 25 4.45 -49.80 4.88
N ASN A 26 4.58 -50.60 3.84
CA ASN A 26 4.02 -50.42 2.50
C ASN A 26 2.48 -50.42 2.45
N ASN A 27 1.77 -50.25 3.56
CA ASN A 27 0.32 -50.35 3.65
C ASN A 27 -0.28 -49.06 4.25
N ASP A 28 -1.57 -48.85 3.96
CA ASP A 28 -2.34 -47.79 4.65
C ASP A 28 -2.33 -48.04 6.16
N ILE A 29 -2.22 -47.00 6.94
CA ILE A 29 -2.39 -47.08 8.40
C ILE A 29 -3.85 -46.75 8.70
N GLU A 30 -4.54 -47.65 9.36
CA GLU A 30 -5.94 -47.49 9.73
C GLU A 30 -6.06 -47.27 11.23
N ILE A 31 -6.75 -46.20 11.65
CA ILE A 31 -7.13 -45.91 13.02
C ILE A 31 -8.65 -45.97 13.09
N ASN A 32 -9.17 -47.12 13.53
CA ASN A 32 -10.61 -47.43 13.48
C ASN A 32 -11.28 -47.39 14.89
N SER A 33 -10.59 -46.84 15.90
CA SER A 33 -11.11 -46.69 17.27
C SER A 33 -10.45 -45.53 17.98
N ASP A 34 -11.10 -45.00 18.99
CA ASP A 34 -10.56 -43.92 19.82
C ASP A 34 -9.19 -44.29 20.39
N ARG A 35 -8.27 -43.31 20.36
CA ARG A 35 -6.91 -43.48 20.88
C ARG A 35 -6.50 -42.33 21.77
N ASN A 36 -5.75 -42.67 22.81
CA ASN A 36 -5.15 -41.72 23.71
C ASN A 36 -3.62 -41.80 23.62
N PHE A 37 -2.99 -40.68 23.29
CA PHE A 37 -1.55 -40.52 23.24
C PHE A 37 -1.09 -39.74 24.46
N THR A 38 -0.39 -40.43 25.37
CA THR A 38 0.07 -39.86 26.65
C THR A 38 1.49 -39.33 26.59
N ASN A 39 2.25 -39.69 25.55
CA ASN A 39 3.62 -39.28 25.32
C ASN A 39 3.78 -38.83 23.86
N ASN A 40 4.95 -38.27 23.53
CA ASN A 40 5.28 -37.94 22.17
C ASN A 40 5.32 -39.19 21.30
N GLU A 41 4.58 -39.19 20.19
CA GLU A 41 4.51 -40.33 19.29
C GLU A 41 4.60 -39.87 17.83
N THR A 42 5.25 -40.70 17.00
CA THR A 42 5.37 -40.49 15.56
C THR A 42 4.84 -41.73 14.82
N ILE A 43 3.85 -41.51 13.99
CA ILE A 43 3.27 -42.50 13.10
C ILE A 43 3.65 -42.16 11.67
N THR A 44 4.36 -43.03 10.95
CA THR A 44 4.81 -42.83 9.59
C THR A 44 4.15 -43.82 8.63
N SER A 45 3.60 -43.33 7.53
CA SER A 45 2.94 -44.10 6.48
C SER A 45 3.56 -43.78 5.12
N ASP A 46 3.70 -44.81 4.26
CA ASP A 46 4.12 -44.68 2.87
C ASP A 46 2.94 -44.61 1.88
N LYS A 47 1.69 -44.76 2.37
CA LYS A 47 0.48 -44.64 1.53
C LYS A 47 -0.50 -43.61 2.06
N ARG A 48 -1.33 -43.99 3.04
CA ARG A 48 -2.34 -43.10 3.66
C ARG A 48 -2.43 -43.40 5.15
N THR A 49 -2.85 -42.35 5.92
CA THR A 49 -3.39 -42.58 7.25
C THR A 49 -4.91 -42.43 7.15
N ILE A 50 -5.61 -43.57 7.27
CA ILE A 50 -7.08 -43.61 7.23
C ILE A 50 -7.56 -43.59 8.67
N ILE A 51 -8.39 -42.62 9.00
CA ILE A 51 -9.03 -42.52 10.31
C ILE A 51 -10.50 -42.91 10.13
N GLY A 52 -10.95 -43.89 10.91
CA GLY A 52 -12.31 -44.42 10.83
C GLY A 52 -13.38 -43.40 11.23
N SER A 53 -14.63 -43.72 10.89
CA SER A 53 -15.79 -42.91 11.27
C SER A 53 -16.02 -42.83 12.77
N GLY A 54 -16.28 -41.63 13.28
CA GLY A 54 -16.57 -41.41 14.71
C GLY A 54 -15.38 -41.54 15.62
N VAL A 55 -14.14 -41.52 15.09
CA VAL A 55 -12.93 -41.73 15.91
C VAL A 55 -12.50 -40.41 16.55
N THR A 56 -12.23 -40.49 17.86
CA THR A 56 -11.62 -39.44 18.65
C THR A 56 -10.17 -39.78 18.98
N ILE A 57 -9.25 -38.88 18.64
CA ILE A 57 -7.84 -38.96 18.99
C ILE A 57 -7.57 -37.93 20.07
N THR A 58 -7.18 -38.40 21.25
CA THR A 58 -6.84 -37.53 22.38
C THR A 58 -5.33 -37.52 22.57
N ILE A 59 -4.75 -36.34 22.64
CA ILE A 59 -3.33 -36.10 22.87
C ILE A 59 -3.23 -35.47 24.27
N ALA A 60 -2.42 -36.04 25.15
CA ALA A 60 -2.26 -35.48 26.49
C ALA A 60 -1.69 -34.05 26.42
N PRO A 61 -2.03 -33.17 27.35
CA PRO A 61 -1.32 -31.90 27.49
C PRO A 61 0.19 -32.16 27.55
N ASP A 62 1.00 -31.34 26.95
CA ASP A 62 2.45 -31.49 26.82
C ASP A 62 2.93 -32.63 25.91
N ALA A 63 2.07 -33.49 25.38
CA ALA A 63 2.42 -34.51 24.39
C ALA A 63 2.30 -33.97 22.95
N GLU A 64 3.06 -34.60 22.03
CA GLU A 64 3.06 -34.29 20.62
C GLU A 64 2.79 -35.52 19.78
N LEU A 65 1.75 -35.48 18.95
CA LEU A 65 1.47 -36.50 17.94
C LEU A 65 1.94 -36.04 16.56
N ARG A 66 2.79 -36.82 15.91
CA ARG A 66 3.22 -36.60 14.52
C ARG A 66 2.65 -37.67 13.61
N LEU A 67 1.87 -37.27 12.62
CA LEU A 67 1.43 -38.13 11.53
C LEU A 67 2.19 -37.73 10.26
N ILE A 68 3.01 -38.63 9.75
CA ILE A 68 3.91 -38.38 8.60
C ILE A 68 3.54 -39.31 7.48
N ASN A 69 3.36 -38.76 6.27
CA ASN A 69 3.23 -39.53 5.05
C ASN A 69 4.43 -39.26 4.12
N ASN A 70 5.24 -40.30 3.89
CA ASN A 70 6.48 -40.24 3.09
C ASN A 70 6.28 -40.69 1.64
N ASN A 71 5.05 -40.85 1.17
CA ASN A 71 4.78 -41.29 -0.21
C ASN A 71 5.13 -40.19 -1.22
N THR A 72 6.22 -40.35 -1.95
CA THR A 72 6.69 -39.39 -2.96
C THR A 72 6.13 -39.64 -4.35
N THR A 73 5.40 -40.76 -4.58
CA THR A 73 4.98 -41.20 -5.90
C THR A 73 3.47 -41.09 -6.18
N ASN A 74 2.65 -40.98 -5.13
CA ASN A 74 1.20 -40.88 -5.27
C ASN A 74 0.69 -39.50 -4.90
N ASP A 75 0.35 -38.71 -5.90
CA ASP A 75 -0.18 -37.36 -5.75
C ASP A 75 -1.60 -37.30 -5.16
N GLN A 76 -2.28 -38.41 -5.08
CA GLN A 76 -3.61 -38.55 -4.44
C GLN A 76 -3.53 -38.92 -2.95
N ALA A 77 -2.35 -39.26 -2.45
CA ALA A 77 -2.21 -39.61 -1.04
C ALA A 77 -2.34 -38.41 -0.11
N SER A 78 -2.97 -38.62 1.04
CA SER A 78 -3.18 -37.64 2.10
C SER A 78 -2.59 -38.12 3.43
N VAL A 79 -2.34 -37.21 4.38
CA VAL A 79 -2.01 -37.57 5.77
C VAL A 79 -3.27 -37.91 6.52
N VAL A 80 -4.30 -37.06 6.41
CA VAL A 80 -5.62 -37.30 6.98
C VAL A 80 -6.66 -37.15 5.88
N GLU A 81 -7.56 -38.12 5.76
CA GLU A 81 -8.63 -38.11 4.75
C GLU A 81 -9.97 -38.53 5.34
N THR A 82 -11.04 -37.77 5.02
CA THR A 82 -12.42 -38.10 5.40
C THR A 82 -13.23 -38.49 4.15
N GLY A 83 -14.30 -39.25 4.32
CA GLY A 83 -15.28 -39.51 3.25
C GLY A 83 -15.01 -40.74 2.38
N LEU A 84 -14.04 -41.59 2.71
CA LEU A 84 -13.77 -42.82 1.97
C LEU A 84 -14.81 -43.91 2.19
N THR A 85 -15.49 -43.94 3.34
CA THR A 85 -16.39 -45.04 3.77
C THR A 85 -17.75 -44.58 4.27
N GLY A 86 -18.18 -43.34 3.96
CA GLY A 86 -19.43 -42.76 4.46
C GLY A 86 -19.22 -41.65 5.47
N ALA A 87 -20.28 -41.28 6.18
CA ALA A 87 -20.23 -40.22 7.18
C ALA A 87 -19.20 -40.52 8.30
N SER A 88 -18.25 -39.63 8.52
CA SER A 88 -17.20 -39.82 9.52
C SER A 88 -16.85 -38.53 10.20
N ASP A 89 -17.26 -38.38 11.45
CA ASP A 89 -16.73 -37.31 12.31
C ASP A 89 -15.40 -37.79 12.89
N ILE A 90 -14.36 -36.96 12.72
CA ILE A 90 -13.03 -37.22 13.25
C ILE A 90 -12.66 -36.03 14.13
N ALA A 91 -12.24 -36.31 15.34
CA ALA A 91 -11.80 -35.28 16.28
C ALA A 91 -10.38 -35.55 16.81
N PHE A 92 -9.55 -34.50 16.81
CA PHE A 92 -8.26 -34.44 17.51
C PHE A 92 -8.38 -33.48 18.67
N ASN A 93 -8.09 -33.95 19.88
CA ASN A 93 -8.24 -33.18 21.09
C ASN A 93 -6.94 -33.14 21.93
N GLY A 94 -6.68 -32.01 22.58
CA GLY A 94 -5.56 -31.84 23.54
C GLY A 94 -4.24 -31.50 22.84
N GLY A 95 -3.14 -31.68 23.44
CA GLY A 95 -1.74 -31.49 23.07
C GLY A 95 -1.37 -30.92 21.68
N LYS A 96 -0.18 -31.24 21.22
CA LYS A 96 0.32 -30.73 19.95
C LYS A 96 0.14 -31.75 18.80
N LEU A 97 -0.32 -31.26 17.63
CA LEU A 97 -0.49 -32.10 16.46
C LEU A 97 0.38 -31.60 15.31
N ILE A 98 1.19 -32.49 14.72
CA ILE A 98 1.97 -32.23 13.52
C ILE A 98 1.54 -33.18 12.42
N LEU A 99 1.04 -32.65 11.32
CA LEU A 99 0.74 -33.38 10.10
C LEU A 99 1.76 -33.04 9.03
N ARG A 100 2.52 -34.03 8.57
CA ARG A 100 3.59 -33.84 7.59
C ARG A 100 3.41 -34.71 6.36
N ARG A 101 3.57 -34.08 5.20
CA ARG A 101 3.53 -34.75 3.90
C ARG A 101 4.82 -34.52 3.14
N GLU A 102 5.53 -35.61 2.78
CA GLU A 102 6.66 -35.56 1.88
C GLU A 102 6.23 -35.97 0.46
N GLY A 103 6.69 -35.22 -0.56
CA GLY A 103 6.28 -35.40 -1.94
C GLY A 103 4.90 -34.79 -2.24
N ASP A 104 4.47 -34.92 -3.49
CA ASP A 104 3.19 -34.39 -3.98
C ASP A 104 2.00 -35.03 -3.27
N GLY A 105 0.87 -34.32 -3.26
CA GLY A 105 -0.37 -34.78 -2.61
C GLY A 105 -0.93 -33.74 -1.64
N VAL A 106 -1.73 -34.21 -0.68
CA VAL A 106 -2.51 -33.35 0.22
C VAL A 106 -2.17 -33.67 1.67
N ILE A 107 -2.09 -32.69 2.55
CA ILE A 107 -1.94 -32.97 3.99
C ILE A 107 -3.31 -33.37 4.56
N ILE A 108 -4.34 -32.55 4.41
CA ILE A 108 -5.69 -32.85 4.88
C ILE A 108 -6.64 -32.85 3.67
N ARG A 109 -7.35 -33.95 3.46
CA ARG A 109 -8.43 -34.06 2.48
C ARG A 109 -9.77 -34.28 3.19
N ALA A 110 -10.71 -33.35 3.00
CA ALA A 110 -12.05 -33.43 3.54
C ALA A 110 -13.07 -33.40 2.39
N ASN A 111 -13.66 -34.56 2.07
CA ASN A 111 -14.60 -34.71 0.93
C ASN A 111 -15.84 -35.54 1.29
N GLY A 112 -16.14 -35.72 2.58
CA GLY A 112 -17.24 -36.54 3.07
C GLY A 112 -18.62 -35.87 3.07
N GLY A 113 -18.72 -34.60 2.69
CA GLY A 113 -19.98 -33.83 2.72
C GLY A 113 -20.35 -33.36 4.13
N THR A 114 -21.60 -32.88 4.29
CA THR A 114 -22.07 -32.26 5.56
C THR A 114 -22.12 -33.21 6.76
N THR A 115 -22.06 -34.50 6.51
CA THR A 115 -22.12 -35.55 7.54
C THR A 115 -20.76 -36.00 8.05
N SER A 116 -19.68 -35.33 7.62
CA SER A 116 -18.30 -35.71 7.97
C SER A 116 -17.54 -34.47 8.45
N ALA A 117 -17.58 -34.20 9.76
CA ALA A 117 -16.84 -33.11 10.34
C ALA A 117 -15.40 -33.54 10.70
N LEU A 118 -14.44 -32.67 10.40
CA LEU A 118 -13.06 -32.82 10.85
C LEU A 118 -12.72 -31.70 11.82
N THR A 119 -12.48 -32.07 13.08
CA THR A 119 -12.31 -31.12 14.17
C THR A 119 -10.94 -31.24 14.82
N PHE A 120 -10.25 -30.12 14.98
CA PHE A 120 -8.96 -30.00 15.65
C PHE A 120 -9.12 -29.09 16.88
N ASN A 121 -9.24 -29.69 18.07
CA ASN A 121 -9.28 -29.03 19.37
C ASN A 121 -7.94 -29.21 20.06
N THR A 122 -6.83 -29.00 19.38
CA THR A 122 -5.47 -29.21 19.88
C THR A 122 -4.86 -27.88 20.31
N GLU A 123 -3.95 -27.87 21.25
CA GLU A 123 -3.22 -26.69 21.72
C GLU A 123 -2.47 -26.00 20.57
N SER A 124 -1.97 -26.78 19.62
CA SER A 124 -1.39 -26.28 18.36
C SER A 124 -1.48 -27.32 17.26
N THR A 125 -1.77 -26.87 16.04
CA THR A 125 -1.72 -27.70 14.83
C THR A 125 -0.72 -27.14 13.84
N LEU A 126 0.27 -27.96 13.46
CA LEU A 126 1.26 -27.64 12.43
C LEU A 126 1.08 -28.57 11.24
N LEU A 127 0.82 -28.01 10.07
CA LEU A 127 0.76 -28.68 8.77
C LEU A 127 2.04 -28.35 8.01
N ASN A 128 2.87 -29.32 7.65
CA ASN A 128 4.12 -29.02 6.97
C ASN A 128 4.53 -30.08 5.92
N GLY A 129 5.52 -29.74 5.09
CA GLY A 129 6.12 -30.65 4.13
C GLY A 129 6.25 -30.09 2.72
N THR A 130 6.35 -30.99 1.75
CA THR A 130 6.51 -30.66 0.32
C THR A 130 5.26 -30.95 -0.51
N ALA A 131 4.10 -31.09 0.14
CA ALA A 131 2.82 -31.36 -0.50
C ALA A 131 2.46 -30.31 -1.56
N SER A 132 1.66 -30.70 -2.54
CA SER A 132 1.07 -29.75 -3.49
C SER A 132 -0.14 -29.01 -2.91
N ARG A 133 -0.78 -29.55 -1.86
CA ARG A 133 -1.89 -28.92 -1.15
C ARG A 133 -1.78 -29.15 0.37
N GLY A 134 -2.06 -28.10 1.14
CA GLY A 134 -2.18 -28.21 2.58
C GLY A 134 -3.53 -28.79 2.99
N ILE A 135 -4.61 -28.05 2.76
CA ILE A 135 -5.99 -28.50 3.02
C ILE A 135 -6.77 -28.44 1.70
N ASP A 136 -7.42 -29.54 1.36
CA ASP A 136 -8.33 -29.66 0.21
C ASP A 136 -9.68 -30.16 0.72
N ALA A 137 -10.65 -29.25 0.81
CA ALA A 137 -11.99 -29.58 1.28
C ALA A 137 -13.03 -29.29 0.20
N ASP A 138 -13.98 -30.21 0.03
CA ASP A 138 -15.07 -30.07 -0.91
C ASP A 138 -16.41 -30.67 -0.37
N LYS A 139 -17.47 -30.61 -1.18
CA LYS A 139 -18.79 -31.22 -0.92
C LYS A 139 -19.41 -30.82 0.41
N SER A 140 -19.30 -29.54 0.77
CA SER A 140 -19.83 -29.00 2.05
C SER A 140 -19.22 -29.60 3.30
N SER A 141 -18.02 -30.18 3.22
CA SER A 141 -17.34 -30.77 4.39
C SER A 141 -16.92 -29.70 5.38
N PRO A 142 -17.31 -29.80 6.66
CA PRO A 142 -16.86 -28.89 7.69
C PRO A 142 -15.48 -29.28 8.24
N VAL A 143 -14.57 -28.28 8.30
CA VAL A 143 -13.24 -28.41 8.92
C VAL A 143 -13.13 -27.33 9.99
N VAL A 144 -12.78 -27.69 11.22
CA VAL A 144 -12.73 -26.77 12.37
C VAL A 144 -11.37 -26.88 13.04
N PHE A 145 -10.70 -25.75 13.24
CA PHE A 145 -9.51 -25.62 14.08
C PHE A 145 -9.84 -24.64 15.23
N ALA A 146 -10.06 -25.18 16.43
CA ALA A 146 -10.50 -24.37 17.57
C ALA A 146 -9.46 -23.31 17.97
N ASP A 147 -8.16 -23.68 18.01
CA ASP A 147 -7.06 -22.79 18.40
C ASP A 147 -6.24 -22.29 17.20
N GLY A 148 -6.69 -22.59 15.95
CA GLY A 148 -5.99 -22.20 14.74
C GLY A 148 -4.95 -23.20 14.26
N PHE A 149 -4.25 -22.84 13.15
CA PHE A 149 -3.20 -23.67 12.57
C PHE A 149 -2.12 -22.87 11.88
N THR A 150 -0.94 -23.48 11.77
CA THR A 150 0.14 -23.02 10.88
C THR A 150 0.35 -24.03 9.76
N LEU A 151 0.34 -23.56 8.52
CA LEU A 151 0.66 -24.33 7.33
C LEU A 151 1.99 -23.86 6.73
N ASN A 152 2.92 -24.77 6.53
CA ASN A 152 4.19 -24.49 5.88
C ASN A 152 4.50 -25.53 4.80
N LEU A 153 4.30 -25.15 3.52
CA LEU A 153 4.68 -25.97 2.37
C LEU A 153 5.97 -25.41 1.77
N ASP A 154 7.07 -26.13 1.97
CA ASP A 154 8.37 -25.79 1.39
C ASP A 154 8.73 -26.77 0.26
N ARG A 155 8.53 -26.33 -0.98
CA ARG A 155 8.82 -27.11 -2.19
C ARG A 155 10.17 -26.75 -2.82
N SER A 156 11.00 -26.01 -2.12
CA SER A 156 12.29 -25.49 -2.65
C SER A 156 13.21 -26.57 -3.24
N GLY A 157 13.10 -27.82 -2.79
CA GLY A 157 13.81 -28.97 -3.33
C GLY A 157 13.02 -29.83 -4.32
N SER A 158 11.78 -29.45 -4.65
CA SER A 158 10.92 -30.25 -5.55
C SER A 158 11.27 -30.02 -7.02
N THR A 159 11.43 -31.11 -7.76
CA THR A 159 11.65 -31.11 -9.21
C THR A 159 10.40 -31.40 -10.01
N THR A 160 9.29 -31.76 -9.35
CA THR A 160 8.00 -32.00 -9.97
C THR A 160 7.20 -30.73 -10.08
N GLY A 161 6.79 -30.36 -11.31
CA GLY A 161 5.94 -29.18 -11.54
C GLY A 161 4.50 -29.45 -11.15
N ARG A 162 3.94 -28.64 -10.26
CA ARG A 162 2.56 -28.76 -9.78
C ARG A 162 1.87 -27.41 -9.66
N ASP A 163 0.54 -27.48 -9.60
CA ASP A 163 -0.30 -26.41 -9.11
C ASP A 163 -0.39 -26.53 -7.57
N VAL A 164 0.24 -25.58 -6.88
CA VAL A 164 0.37 -25.61 -5.42
C VAL A 164 -0.66 -24.68 -4.79
N ALA A 165 -1.37 -25.18 -3.79
CA ALA A 165 -2.29 -24.39 -2.99
C ALA A 165 -2.13 -24.68 -1.49
N GLY A 166 -2.08 -23.63 -0.67
CA GLY A 166 -2.14 -23.80 0.79
C GLY A 166 -3.48 -24.39 1.21
N LEU A 167 -4.55 -23.68 0.91
CA LEU A 167 -5.92 -24.11 1.16
C LEU A 167 -6.72 -24.08 -0.12
N ARG A 168 -7.56 -25.11 -0.35
CA ARG A 168 -8.59 -25.12 -1.36
C ARG A 168 -9.91 -25.54 -0.72
N LEU A 169 -10.88 -24.64 -0.75
CA LEU A 169 -12.24 -24.89 -0.28
C LEU A 169 -13.19 -24.78 -1.47
N ALA A 170 -13.86 -25.87 -1.81
CA ALA A 170 -14.73 -25.93 -2.98
C ALA A 170 -16.11 -26.51 -2.62
N GLN A 171 -17.08 -26.33 -3.51
CA GLN A 171 -18.40 -26.97 -3.41
C GLN A 171 -19.03 -26.82 -2.02
N ARG A 172 -19.04 -25.58 -1.47
CA ARG A 172 -19.59 -25.22 -0.16
C ARG A 172 -18.88 -25.86 1.03
N ALA A 173 -17.63 -26.27 0.92
CA ALA A 173 -16.84 -26.67 2.07
C ALA A 173 -16.64 -25.48 3.02
N HIS A 174 -16.65 -25.78 4.32
CA HIS A 174 -16.54 -24.77 5.39
C HIS A 174 -15.28 -24.99 6.21
N LEU A 175 -14.44 -23.97 6.35
CA LEU A 175 -13.32 -23.98 7.27
C LEU A 175 -13.50 -22.88 8.31
N ASN A 176 -13.57 -23.27 9.59
CA ASN A 176 -13.64 -22.37 10.73
C ASN A 176 -12.36 -22.47 11.54
N THR A 177 -11.73 -21.33 11.84
CA THR A 177 -10.48 -21.29 12.59
C THR A 177 -10.34 -20.00 13.37
N THR A 178 -9.63 -20.03 14.49
CA THR A 178 -9.27 -18.83 15.25
C THR A 178 -8.19 -18.06 14.50
N PHE A 179 -7.16 -18.74 14.00
CA PHE A 179 -6.19 -18.12 13.09
C PHE A 179 -5.72 -19.12 12.03
N ALA A 180 -5.28 -18.60 10.90
CA ALA A 180 -4.58 -19.33 9.86
C ALA A 180 -3.30 -18.59 9.48
N ASP A 181 -2.15 -19.24 9.61
CA ASP A 181 -0.84 -18.77 9.15
C ASP A 181 -0.36 -19.68 8.02
N VAL A 182 -0.41 -19.20 6.77
CA VAL A 182 -0.15 -19.98 5.56
C VAL A 182 1.15 -19.50 4.94
N LYS A 183 2.16 -20.38 4.90
CA LYS A 183 3.47 -20.14 4.29
C LYS A 183 3.73 -21.10 3.16
N LEU A 184 4.02 -20.58 1.98
CA LEU A 184 4.32 -21.38 0.79
C LEU A 184 5.66 -20.94 0.18
N THR A 185 6.46 -21.93 -0.24
CA THR A 185 7.69 -21.70 -1.02
C THR A 185 7.63 -22.54 -2.27
N ALA A 186 7.80 -21.91 -3.44
CA ALA A 186 7.74 -22.58 -4.74
C ALA A 186 8.90 -23.55 -4.98
N GLY A 187 8.63 -24.62 -5.70
CA GLY A 187 9.63 -25.42 -6.39
C GLY A 187 10.01 -24.83 -7.75
N ASP A 188 11.15 -25.23 -8.30
CA ASP A 188 11.66 -24.65 -9.55
C ASP A 188 10.78 -24.94 -10.77
N SER A 189 9.98 -26.02 -10.73
CA SER A 189 9.11 -26.48 -11.80
C SER A 189 7.63 -26.19 -11.56
N ASP A 190 7.24 -25.62 -10.42
CA ASP A 190 5.82 -25.37 -10.10
C ASP A 190 5.20 -24.40 -11.10
N SER A 191 3.98 -24.72 -11.56
CA SER A 191 3.24 -23.94 -12.57
C SER A 191 2.34 -22.88 -11.96
N SER A 192 1.83 -23.10 -10.75
CA SER A 192 1.09 -22.11 -9.99
C SER A 192 1.34 -22.21 -8.49
N LEU A 193 1.20 -21.08 -7.81
CA LEU A 193 1.34 -20.98 -6.38
C LEU A 193 0.24 -20.05 -5.83
N THR A 194 -0.65 -20.62 -5.02
CA THR A 194 -1.78 -19.90 -4.45
C THR A 194 -1.89 -20.17 -2.96
N GLY A 195 -1.98 -19.11 -2.16
CA GLY A 195 -2.15 -19.26 -0.70
C GLY A 195 -3.47 -19.92 -0.37
N ILE A 196 -4.57 -19.29 -0.75
CA ILE A 196 -5.93 -19.77 -0.50
C ILE A 196 -6.76 -19.67 -1.77
N ILE A 197 -7.51 -20.73 -2.07
CA ILE A 197 -8.50 -20.79 -3.13
C ILE A 197 -9.87 -21.01 -2.49
N LEU A 198 -10.79 -20.09 -2.68
CA LEU A 198 -12.22 -20.33 -2.44
C LEU A 198 -12.92 -20.47 -3.78
N ASP A 199 -13.38 -21.67 -4.05
CA ASP A 199 -14.14 -22.05 -5.23
C ASP A 199 -15.53 -22.51 -4.76
N ASP A 200 -16.40 -21.55 -4.46
CA ASP A 200 -17.68 -21.76 -3.79
C ASP A 200 -17.53 -22.31 -2.33
N GLY A 201 -16.40 -22.09 -1.69
CA GLY A 201 -16.13 -22.46 -0.28
C GLY A 201 -16.33 -21.29 0.70
N VAL A 202 -16.33 -21.58 1.99
CA VAL A 202 -16.43 -20.60 3.06
C VAL A 202 -15.26 -20.73 4.02
N LEU A 203 -14.59 -19.61 4.29
CA LEU A 203 -13.55 -19.49 5.28
C LEU A 203 -13.99 -18.50 6.36
N SER A 204 -14.00 -18.94 7.61
CA SER A 204 -14.18 -18.08 8.77
C SER A 204 -12.92 -18.14 9.64
N ALA A 205 -12.30 -17.01 9.87
CA ALA A 205 -11.10 -16.87 10.67
C ALA A 205 -11.15 -15.58 11.49
N ASN A 206 -10.51 -15.54 12.66
CA ASN A 206 -10.35 -14.30 13.42
C ASN A 206 -9.04 -13.58 13.04
N LYS A 207 -8.12 -14.27 12.37
CA LYS A 207 -6.89 -13.71 11.81
C LYS A 207 -6.38 -14.57 10.67
N LEU A 208 -5.97 -13.94 9.59
CA LEU A 208 -5.45 -14.62 8.42
C LEU A 208 -4.13 -14.00 7.94
N ASN A 209 -3.06 -14.79 7.95
CA ASN A 209 -1.77 -14.43 7.37
C ASN A 209 -1.42 -15.36 6.22
N ILE A 210 -0.99 -14.80 5.09
CA ILE A 210 -0.55 -15.54 3.92
C ILE A 210 0.81 -14.97 3.51
N ASP A 211 1.85 -15.81 3.51
CA ASP A 211 3.21 -15.44 3.11
C ASP A 211 3.72 -16.42 2.05
N ILE A 212 4.00 -15.93 0.85
CA ILE A 212 4.31 -16.77 -0.30
C ILE A 212 5.57 -16.29 -1.00
N ASN A 213 6.52 -17.21 -1.18
CA ASN A 213 7.77 -16.97 -1.90
C ASN A 213 7.83 -17.78 -3.19
N GLY A 214 7.84 -17.09 -4.33
CA GLY A 214 7.95 -17.66 -5.67
C GLY A 214 9.35 -18.11 -6.06
N ARG A 215 10.40 -17.76 -5.29
CA ARG A 215 11.83 -18.08 -5.53
C ARG A 215 12.33 -17.77 -6.94
N ASN A 216 11.68 -16.83 -7.63
CA ASN A 216 11.93 -16.52 -9.05
C ASN A 216 11.85 -17.72 -10.00
N SER A 217 10.99 -18.70 -9.69
CA SER A 217 10.74 -19.86 -10.53
C SER A 217 10.30 -19.40 -11.94
N LYS A 218 11.01 -19.90 -12.97
CA LYS A 218 10.70 -19.57 -14.37
C LYS A 218 9.47 -20.26 -14.90
N SER A 219 9.01 -21.30 -14.22
CA SER A 219 7.85 -22.10 -14.61
C SER A 219 6.54 -21.53 -14.08
N LEU A 220 6.60 -20.63 -13.09
CA LEU A 220 5.45 -20.09 -12.42
C LEU A 220 4.65 -19.18 -13.37
N LYS A 221 3.37 -19.51 -13.59
CA LYS A 221 2.44 -18.77 -14.46
C LYS A 221 1.32 -18.05 -13.68
N LYS A 222 1.01 -18.54 -12.48
CA LYS A 222 -0.02 -17.98 -11.59
C LYS A 222 0.55 -17.85 -10.20
N PHE A 223 0.44 -16.64 -9.65
CA PHE A 223 0.99 -16.30 -8.34
C PHE A 223 -0.02 -15.48 -7.55
N TYR A 224 -0.81 -16.16 -6.70
CA TYR A 224 -1.92 -15.54 -5.99
C TYR A 224 -1.80 -15.73 -4.48
N GLY A 225 -2.09 -14.67 -3.73
CA GLY A 225 -2.22 -14.75 -2.28
C GLY A 225 -3.53 -15.41 -1.88
N PHE A 226 -4.62 -14.72 -2.12
CA PHE A 226 -5.97 -15.20 -1.85
C PHE A 226 -6.81 -15.03 -3.12
N ASN A 227 -7.25 -16.16 -3.68
CA ASN A 227 -8.06 -16.22 -4.87
C ASN A 227 -9.47 -16.70 -4.54
N ILE A 228 -10.43 -15.82 -4.69
CA ILE A 228 -11.84 -16.11 -4.51
C ILE A 228 -12.47 -16.16 -5.90
N ASN A 229 -12.98 -17.31 -6.26
CA ASN A 229 -13.66 -17.56 -7.53
C ASN A 229 -14.98 -18.26 -7.24
N ASN A 230 -16.07 -17.51 -7.28
CA ASN A 230 -17.38 -18.07 -6.98
C ASN A 230 -18.22 -18.17 -8.23
N ASP A 231 -18.89 -19.30 -8.42
CA ASP A 231 -19.82 -19.53 -9.50
C ASP A 231 -21.23 -18.98 -9.13
N ARG A 232 -22.04 -18.69 -10.15
CA ARG A 232 -23.40 -18.09 -10.08
C ARG A 232 -24.42 -18.84 -9.19
N SER A 233 -24.02 -19.91 -8.53
CA SER A 233 -24.93 -20.77 -7.77
C SER A 233 -25.30 -20.27 -6.38
N ARG A 234 -24.62 -19.27 -5.84
CA ARG A 234 -24.88 -18.70 -4.51
C ARG A 234 -25.53 -17.32 -4.57
N LYS A 235 -26.48 -17.08 -3.65
CA LYS A 235 -27.09 -15.76 -3.40
C LYS A 235 -26.62 -15.12 -2.11
N GLU A 236 -25.75 -15.77 -1.35
CA GLU A 236 -25.28 -15.27 -0.04
C GLU A 236 -23.89 -14.66 -0.19
N GLY A 237 -23.72 -13.43 0.25
CA GLY A 237 -22.46 -12.72 0.24
C GLY A 237 -21.40 -13.40 1.12
N LEU A 238 -20.11 -13.16 0.82
CA LEU A 238 -19.00 -13.61 1.64
C LEU A 238 -18.57 -12.53 2.62
N ASN A 239 -18.61 -12.84 3.91
CA ASN A 239 -18.26 -11.94 4.98
C ASN A 239 -16.94 -12.36 5.63
N PHE A 240 -15.95 -11.46 5.64
CA PHE A 240 -14.68 -11.62 6.31
C PHE A 240 -14.59 -10.61 7.47
N SER A 241 -14.61 -11.12 8.70
CA SER A 241 -14.55 -10.31 9.93
C SER A 241 -13.14 -10.24 10.54
N ALA A 242 -12.15 -10.83 9.88
CA ALA A 242 -10.78 -10.93 10.37
C ALA A 242 -9.84 -9.94 9.68
N PRO A 243 -8.81 -9.44 10.37
CA PRO A 243 -7.70 -8.78 9.71
C PRO A 243 -6.97 -9.78 8.80
N ILE A 244 -6.73 -9.37 7.55
CA ILE A 244 -6.08 -10.20 6.54
C ILE A 244 -4.75 -9.56 6.16
N LYS A 245 -3.69 -10.37 6.25
CA LYS A 245 -2.36 -9.97 5.79
C LYS A 245 -1.87 -10.92 4.72
N ILE A 246 -1.49 -10.39 3.56
CA ILE A 246 -0.98 -11.15 2.42
C ILE A 246 0.37 -10.56 1.98
N SER A 247 1.38 -11.40 1.88
CA SER A 247 2.72 -11.08 1.38
C SER A 247 3.10 -12.03 0.25
N LEU A 248 3.38 -11.49 -0.93
CA LEU A 248 3.88 -12.21 -2.10
C LEU A 248 5.26 -11.67 -2.46
N GLN A 249 6.22 -12.57 -2.71
CA GLN A 249 7.58 -12.14 -3.05
C GLN A 249 8.29 -13.08 -4.03
N ASP A 250 9.24 -12.49 -4.78
CA ASP A 250 10.24 -13.18 -5.58
C ASP A 250 9.65 -14.03 -6.72
N ALA A 251 8.92 -13.39 -7.63
CA ALA A 251 8.39 -13.99 -8.85
C ALA A 251 8.55 -13.05 -10.07
N LEU A 252 9.80 -12.70 -10.41
CA LEU A 252 10.18 -11.65 -11.38
C LEU A 252 9.60 -11.84 -12.80
N ASN A 253 9.24 -13.06 -13.19
CA ASN A 253 8.71 -13.34 -14.53
C ASN A 253 7.18 -13.60 -14.52
N THR A 254 6.49 -13.33 -13.44
CA THR A 254 5.10 -13.72 -13.25
C THR A 254 4.27 -12.57 -12.72
N ASP A 255 3.03 -12.51 -13.16
CA ASP A 255 2.04 -11.59 -12.62
C ASP A 255 1.56 -12.09 -11.25
N ALA A 256 1.63 -11.23 -10.26
CA ALA A 256 1.27 -11.53 -8.88
C ALA A 256 0.01 -10.77 -8.46
N ILE A 257 -0.94 -11.45 -7.85
CA ILE A 257 -2.16 -10.85 -7.32
C ILE A 257 -2.30 -11.20 -5.85
N ALA A 258 -2.23 -10.20 -4.96
CA ALA A 258 -2.33 -10.49 -3.53
C ALA A 258 -3.75 -10.94 -3.15
N LEU A 259 -4.78 -10.17 -3.48
CA LEU A 259 -6.18 -10.55 -3.29
C LEU A 259 -6.94 -10.45 -4.62
N ARG A 260 -7.49 -11.58 -5.07
CA ARG A 260 -8.29 -11.69 -6.28
C ARG A 260 -9.73 -12.06 -5.95
N LEU A 261 -10.66 -11.19 -6.31
CA LEU A 261 -12.11 -11.35 -6.12
C LEU A 261 -12.77 -11.45 -7.49
N VAL A 262 -13.37 -12.59 -7.78
CA VAL A 262 -14.05 -12.84 -9.05
C VAL A 262 -15.34 -13.59 -8.79
N GLY A 263 -16.42 -13.12 -9.41
CA GLY A 263 -17.74 -13.75 -9.30
C GLY A 263 -18.82 -12.78 -8.85
N TRP A 264 -20.05 -13.09 -9.16
CA TRP A 264 -21.26 -12.28 -9.00
C TRP A 264 -21.77 -12.26 -7.56
N TYR A 265 -20.98 -11.72 -6.60
CA TYR A 265 -21.33 -11.71 -5.18
C TYR A 265 -20.97 -10.43 -4.49
N ASP A 266 -21.64 -10.24 -3.37
CA ASP A 266 -21.26 -9.24 -2.38
C ASP A 266 -20.12 -9.77 -1.53
N TYR A 267 -19.04 -9.01 -1.43
CA TYR A 267 -17.89 -9.28 -0.56
C TYR A 267 -17.81 -8.20 0.51
N HIS A 268 -17.78 -8.62 1.77
CA HIS A 268 -17.69 -7.72 2.91
C HIS A 268 -16.44 -8.02 3.72
N PHE A 269 -15.54 -7.05 3.82
CA PHE A 269 -14.37 -7.09 4.69
C PHE A 269 -14.60 -6.07 5.81
N ALA A 270 -14.81 -6.58 7.02
CA ALA A 270 -15.15 -5.75 8.17
C ALA A 270 -13.92 -5.18 8.89
N ASP A 271 -12.75 -5.81 8.69
CA ASP A 271 -11.48 -5.47 9.35
C ASP A 271 -10.40 -5.13 8.31
N SER A 272 -9.23 -4.74 8.79
CA SER A 272 -8.12 -4.24 8.00
C SER A 272 -7.55 -5.26 7.01
N LEU A 273 -7.13 -4.76 5.85
CA LEU A 273 -6.54 -5.53 4.79
C LEU A 273 -5.14 -4.99 4.47
N GLN A 274 -4.11 -5.82 4.68
CA GLN A 274 -2.71 -5.49 4.42
C GLN A 274 -2.15 -6.37 3.31
N LEU A 275 -1.81 -5.78 2.18
CA LEU A 275 -1.32 -6.46 1.00
C LEU A 275 0.10 -5.99 0.69
N ALA A 276 1.02 -6.92 0.47
CA ALA A 276 2.38 -6.63 0.05
C ALA A 276 2.78 -7.51 -1.13
N VAL A 277 3.35 -6.90 -2.19
CA VAL A 277 3.87 -7.62 -3.36
C VAL A 277 5.25 -7.08 -3.69
N LYS A 278 6.22 -8.01 -3.76
CA LYS A 278 7.62 -7.65 -3.94
C LYS A 278 8.31 -8.48 -5.02
N ASN A 279 9.17 -7.82 -5.83
CA ASN A 279 10.00 -8.47 -6.84
C ASN A 279 9.19 -9.35 -7.80
N THR A 280 8.18 -8.78 -8.46
CA THR A 280 7.35 -9.46 -9.47
C THR A 280 7.35 -8.69 -10.78
N HIS A 281 6.81 -9.30 -11.86
CA HIS A 281 6.68 -8.61 -13.14
C HIS A 281 5.55 -7.58 -13.06
N HIS A 282 4.28 -8.00 -13.07
CA HIS A 282 3.15 -7.13 -12.76
C HIS A 282 2.60 -7.50 -11.39
N ALA A 283 2.40 -6.50 -10.56
CA ALA A 283 1.88 -6.64 -9.20
C ALA A 283 0.48 -6.03 -9.09
N TYR A 284 -0.46 -6.82 -8.59
CA TYR A 284 -1.80 -6.35 -8.25
C TYR A 284 -2.02 -6.54 -6.75
N GLY A 285 -2.40 -5.46 -6.06
CA GLY A 285 -2.78 -5.55 -4.66
C GLY A 285 -4.17 -6.16 -4.53
N LEU A 286 -5.20 -5.40 -4.84
CA LEU A 286 -6.60 -5.82 -4.89
C LEU A 286 -7.07 -5.87 -6.35
N TYR A 287 -7.45 -7.06 -6.81
CA TYR A 287 -8.01 -7.29 -8.14
C TYR A 287 -9.47 -7.70 -8.02
N VAL A 288 -10.37 -6.91 -8.56
CA VAL A 288 -11.82 -7.14 -8.55
C VAL A 288 -12.34 -7.28 -9.97
N ALA A 289 -13.07 -8.37 -10.23
CA ALA A 289 -13.73 -8.58 -11.51
C ALA A 289 -15.07 -9.28 -11.32
N TYR A 290 -16.14 -8.75 -11.93
CA TYR A 290 -17.51 -9.31 -11.83
C TYR A 290 -18.06 -9.47 -10.42
N ALA A 291 -17.78 -8.57 -9.52
CA ALA A 291 -18.40 -8.56 -8.21
C ALA A 291 -19.63 -7.64 -8.22
N ASP A 292 -20.75 -8.03 -7.63
CA ASP A 292 -21.90 -7.13 -7.51
C ASP A 292 -21.55 -5.97 -6.60
N ALA A 293 -21.06 -6.26 -5.39
CA ALA A 293 -20.52 -5.25 -4.49
C ALA A 293 -19.32 -5.77 -3.67
N VAL A 294 -18.29 -4.94 -3.53
CA VAL A 294 -17.18 -5.20 -2.62
C VAL A 294 -17.10 -4.07 -1.61
N ASN A 295 -17.20 -4.37 -0.33
CA ASN A 295 -17.19 -3.39 0.75
C ASN A 295 -16.00 -3.66 1.69
N LEU A 296 -15.06 -2.71 1.75
CA LEU A 296 -13.96 -2.69 2.71
C LEU A 296 -14.27 -1.62 3.76
N ASN A 297 -14.71 -2.05 4.93
CA ASN A 297 -15.23 -1.16 5.97
C ASN A 297 -14.13 -0.62 6.90
N ASP A 298 -12.88 -1.05 6.71
CA ASP A 298 -11.73 -0.59 7.47
C ASP A 298 -10.55 -0.29 6.55
N ASP A 299 -9.36 -0.15 7.11
CA ASP A 299 -8.17 0.31 6.41
C ASP A 299 -7.63 -0.71 5.39
N LEU A 300 -7.43 -0.27 4.16
CA LEU A 300 -6.69 -0.97 3.13
C LEU A 300 -5.28 -0.40 3.00
N THR A 301 -4.28 -1.23 3.25
CA THR A 301 -2.87 -0.86 3.02
C THR A 301 -2.26 -1.75 1.96
N ILE A 302 -1.66 -1.17 0.93
CA ILE A 302 -0.98 -1.90 -0.15
C ILE A 302 0.45 -1.37 -0.30
N ASN A 303 1.42 -2.28 -0.26
CA ASN A 303 2.83 -1.96 -0.39
C ASN A 303 3.46 -2.75 -1.55
N PHE A 304 4.11 -2.04 -2.45
CA PHE A 304 4.87 -2.60 -3.56
C PHE A 304 6.34 -2.25 -3.46
N SER A 305 7.23 -3.20 -3.82
CA SER A 305 8.66 -2.92 -3.96
C SER A 305 9.32 -3.82 -5.00
N GLY A 306 10.21 -3.25 -5.82
CA GLY A 306 10.99 -4.00 -6.79
C GLY A 306 10.19 -4.65 -7.94
N ASN A 307 8.95 -4.22 -8.18
CA ASN A 307 8.11 -4.71 -9.27
C ASN A 307 8.37 -3.89 -10.55
N THR A 308 8.15 -4.49 -11.71
CA THR A 308 8.27 -3.76 -12.99
C THR A 308 7.09 -2.79 -13.17
N GLU A 309 5.89 -3.27 -12.86
CA GLU A 309 4.67 -2.48 -12.91
C GLU A 309 3.73 -2.90 -11.77
N SER A 310 3.04 -1.93 -11.16
CA SER A 310 2.19 -2.16 -9.99
C SER A 310 0.84 -1.47 -10.12
N TYR A 311 -0.22 -2.21 -9.75
CA TYR A 311 -1.59 -1.73 -9.66
C TYR A 311 -2.11 -1.96 -8.25
N GLY A 312 -2.35 -0.88 -7.51
CA GLY A 312 -2.84 -0.98 -6.14
C GLY A 312 -4.22 -1.62 -6.10
N ILE A 313 -5.19 -0.94 -6.67
CA ILE A 313 -6.56 -1.41 -6.85
C ILE A 313 -6.83 -1.50 -8.34
N PHE A 314 -7.25 -2.66 -8.79
CA PHE A 314 -7.71 -2.92 -10.15
C PHE A 314 -9.16 -3.37 -10.10
N ASN A 315 -10.08 -2.55 -10.62
CA ASN A 315 -11.50 -2.84 -10.65
C ASN A 315 -12.01 -2.80 -12.10
N SER A 316 -12.54 -3.94 -12.59
CA SER A 316 -12.96 -4.09 -13.98
C SER A 316 -14.16 -5.02 -14.12
N ASN A 317 -15.14 -4.63 -14.90
CA ASN A 317 -16.29 -5.48 -15.24
C ASN A 317 -16.07 -6.34 -16.50
N TYR A 318 -14.92 -6.24 -17.17
CA TYR A 318 -14.64 -6.94 -18.43
C TYR A 318 -14.14 -8.37 -18.23
N ASN A 319 -14.88 -9.37 -18.74
CA ASN A 319 -14.46 -10.75 -18.79
C ASN A 319 -14.14 -11.24 -20.21
N TYR A 320 -12.88 -11.22 -20.53
CA TYR A 320 -12.38 -11.77 -21.80
C TYR A 320 -12.62 -13.28 -21.92
N TYR A 321 -12.78 -14.00 -20.80
CA TYR A 321 -12.82 -15.47 -20.79
C TYR A 321 -14.19 -16.08 -20.95
N TYR A 322 -15.29 -15.38 -20.71
CA TYR A 322 -16.63 -15.99 -20.69
C TYR A 322 -17.61 -15.49 -21.75
N GLY A 323 -17.19 -14.58 -22.62
CA GLY A 323 -18.03 -14.08 -23.73
C GLY A 323 -19.37 -13.49 -23.30
N ILE A 324 -19.47 -13.01 -22.05
CA ILE A 324 -20.66 -12.37 -21.54
C ILE A 324 -20.60 -10.91 -21.98
N SER A 325 -21.61 -10.48 -22.71
CA SER A 325 -21.75 -9.11 -23.19
C SER A 325 -21.95 -8.15 -22.03
N PRO A 326 -21.37 -6.93 -22.10
CA PRO A 326 -21.65 -5.85 -21.17
C PRO A 326 -23.10 -5.34 -21.19
N ASP A 327 -23.91 -5.86 -22.11
CA ASP A 327 -25.28 -5.37 -22.37
C ASP A 327 -26.31 -5.76 -21.29
N ASP A 328 -25.94 -6.52 -20.27
CA ASP A 328 -26.78 -6.73 -19.09
C ASP A 328 -26.64 -5.52 -18.16
N GLU A 329 -27.46 -4.49 -18.36
CA GLU A 329 -27.46 -3.20 -17.63
C GLU A 329 -27.58 -3.29 -16.11
N GLU A 330 -27.76 -4.47 -15.52
CA GLU A 330 -28.04 -4.67 -14.08
C GLU A 330 -26.80 -4.95 -13.21
N ASN A 331 -25.60 -5.15 -13.79
CA ASN A 331 -24.43 -5.62 -13.02
C ASN A 331 -23.23 -4.67 -13.13
N GLN A 332 -23.25 -3.60 -12.38
CA GLN A 332 -22.07 -2.74 -12.19
C GLN A 332 -21.21 -3.28 -11.05
N ASN A 333 -19.90 -3.45 -11.31
CA ASN A 333 -18.90 -3.74 -10.29
C ASN A 333 -18.74 -2.54 -9.35
N ILE A 334 -19.26 -2.61 -8.14
CA ILE A 334 -19.17 -1.52 -7.16
C ILE A 334 -18.18 -1.89 -6.06
N LEU A 335 -17.04 -1.22 -6.02
CA LEU A 335 -16.05 -1.35 -4.97
C LEU A 335 -16.10 -0.13 -4.04
N LYS A 336 -16.44 -0.36 -2.78
CA LYS A 336 -16.45 0.66 -1.72
C LYS A 336 -15.35 0.41 -0.73
N ILE A 337 -14.53 1.42 -0.49
CA ILE A 337 -13.39 1.38 0.42
C ILE A 337 -13.51 2.56 1.39
N LYS A 338 -13.33 2.30 2.66
CA LYS A 338 -13.34 3.37 3.67
C LYS A 338 -12.07 4.22 3.55
N THR A 339 -10.91 3.61 3.77
CA THR A 339 -9.60 4.26 3.63
C THR A 339 -8.65 3.41 2.83
N ALA A 340 -7.78 4.03 2.03
CA ALA A 340 -6.75 3.35 1.26
C ALA A 340 -5.40 4.07 1.37
N ALA A 341 -4.36 3.30 1.68
CA ALA A 341 -2.97 3.74 1.64
C ALA A 341 -2.18 2.84 0.69
N ILE A 342 -1.68 3.40 -0.42
CA ILE A 342 -1.04 2.63 -1.49
C ILE A 342 0.34 3.22 -1.77
N TYR A 343 1.37 2.43 -1.49
CA TYR A 343 2.76 2.84 -1.63
C TYR A 343 3.52 1.96 -2.62
N ASN A 344 4.35 2.59 -3.43
CA ASN A 344 5.21 1.91 -4.39
C ASN A 344 6.67 2.37 -4.27
N GLU A 345 7.57 1.41 -4.17
CA GLU A 345 9.01 1.63 -4.20
C GLU A 345 9.60 1.06 -5.51
N GLY A 346 9.67 1.92 -6.52
CA GLY A 346 10.24 1.62 -7.84
C GLY A 346 9.24 1.04 -8.85
N GLY A 347 9.62 1.04 -10.13
CA GLY A 347 8.80 0.63 -11.26
C GLY A 347 7.66 1.60 -11.60
N LYS A 348 6.88 1.27 -12.62
CA LYS A 348 5.66 2.00 -12.95
C LYS A 348 4.57 1.65 -11.95
N SER A 349 3.72 2.61 -11.62
CA SER A 349 2.66 2.36 -10.64
C SER A 349 1.40 3.17 -10.89
N THR A 350 0.27 2.48 -10.77
CA THR A 350 -1.07 3.06 -10.74
C THR A 350 -1.72 2.69 -9.40
N ALA A 351 -2.15 3.68 -8.61
CA ALA A 351 -2.74 3.36 -7.32
C ALA A 351 -4.15 2.79 -7.48
N VAL A 352 -5.02 3.44 -8.26
CA VAL A 352 -6.39 2.98 -8.52
C VAL A 352 -6.65 3.00 -10.02
N LEU A 353 -6.93 1.84 -10.59
CA LEU A 353 -7.41 1.68 -11.97
C LEU A 353 -8.83 1.12 -11.94
N THR A 354 -9.76 1.85 -12.54
CA THR A 354 -11.16 1.43 -12.69
C THR A 354 -11.56 1.53 -14.16
N ARG A 355 -12.15 0.47 -14.69
CA ARG A 355 -12.49 0.38 -16.11
C ARG A 355 -13.73 -0.49 -16.35
N ASP A 356 -14.26 -0.46 -17.59
CA ASP A 356 -15.30 -1.34 -18.07
C ASP A 356 -16.58 -1.26 -17.20
N ASP A 357 -17.21 -0.09 -17.12
CA ASP A 357 -18.45 0.20 -16.37
C ASP A 357 -18.37 -0.08 -14.87
N SER A 358 -17.18 -0.21 -14.31
CA SER A 358 -16.99 -0.41 -12.87
C SER A 358 -16.94 0.89 -12.10
N ILE A 359 -17.28 0.83 -10.82
CA ILE A 359 -17.28 1.98 -9.90
C ILE A 359 -16.40 1.68 -8.70
N THR A 360 -15.47 2.59 -8.40
CA THR A 360 -14.67 2.55 -7.17
C THR A 360 -14.93 3.81 -6.35
N ILE A 361 -15.38 3.63 -5.12
CA ILE A 361 -15.69 4.71 -4.18
C ILE A 361 -14.78 4.60 -2.97
N ILE A 362 -14.02 5.65 -2.67
CA ILE A 362 -13.21 5.78 -1.46
C ILE A 362 -13.85 6.85 -0.59
N SER A 363 -14.45 6.44 0.55
CA SER A 363 -15.35 7.31 1.29
C SER A 363 -14.66 8.29 2.25
N GLU A 364 -13.50 7.92 2.81
CA GLU A 364 -12.81 8.79 3.77
C GLU A 364 -11.46 9.30 3.25
N SER A 365 -10.51 8.41 2.91
CA SER A 365 -9.20 8.88 2.47
C SER A 365 -8.49 7.96 1.49
N LEU A 366 -7.76 8.58 0.54
CA LEU A 366 -6.74 7.93 -0.28
C LEU A 366 -5.40 8.64 -0.11
N THR A 367 -4.39 7.88 0.30
CA THR A 367 -2.99 8.34 0.33
C THR A 367 -2.14 7.48 -0.60
N THR A 368 -1.32 8.10 -1.46
CA THR A 368 -0.47 7.35 -2.38
C THR A 368 0.79 8.11 -2.80
N ASN A 369 1.82 7.36 -3.21
CA ASN A 369 3.01 7.88 -3.90
C ASN A 369 3.14 7.33 -5.33
N ALA A 370 2.09 6.71 -5.86
CA ALA A 370 2.11 6.13 -7.20
C ALA A 370 2.30 7.21 -8.30
N GLN A 371 2.97 6.84 -9.40
CA GLN A 371 3.16 7.73 -10.55
C GLN A 371 1.83 8.14 -11.19
N GLU A 372 0.86 7.23 -11.20
CA GLU A 372 -0.51 7.52 -11.57
C GLU A 372 -1.41 7.22 -10.36
N ALA A 373 -1.93 8.28 -9.73
CA ALA A 373 -2.75 8.12 -8.53
C ALA A 373 -4.11 7.50 -8.86
N LEU A 374 -4.79 8.02 -9.89
CA LEU A 374 -6.11 7.60 -10.31
C LEU A 374 -6.16 7.47 -11.83
N TYR A 375 -6.66 6.35 -12.31
CA TYR A 375 -6.87 6.11 -13.72
C TYR A 375 -8.25 5.50 -13.98
N ALA A 376 -9.17 6.29 -14.47
CA ALA A 376 -10.48 5.83 -14.91
C ALA A 376 -10.51 5.75 -16.44
N ARG A 377 -11.00 4.64 -16.99
CA ARG A 377 -11.16 4.50 -18.45
C ARG A 377 -12.32 3.58 -18.79
N ASP A 378 -12.72 3.59 -20.08
CA ASP A 378 -13.73 2.69 -20.62
C ASP A 378 -15.02 2.70 -19.74
N GLN A 379 -15.56 3.91 -19.47
CA GLN A 379 -16.74 4.16 -18.64
C GLN A 379 -16.54 3.86 -17.13
N GLY A 380 -15.33 3.53 -16.69
CA GLY A 380 -15.02 3.34 -15.27
C GLY A 380 -15.15 4.64 -14.46
N ILE A 381 -15.61 4.55 -13.23
CA ILE A 381 -15.81 5.70 -12.33
C ILE A 381 -14.95 5.51 -11.08
N ILE A 382 -14.16 6.53 -10.74
CA ILE A 382 -13.44 6.61 -9.46
C ILE A 382 -13.95 7.84 -8.72
N GLU A 383 -14.43 7.64 -7.50
CA GLU A 383 -14.86 8.71 -6.61
C GLU A 383 -14.08 8.65 -5.30
N VAL A 384 -13.34 9.71 -4.98
CA VAL A 384 -12.76 9.95 -3.66
C VAL A 384 -13.63 11.00 -2.97
N GLN A 385 -14.37 10.61 -1.95
CA GLN A 385 -15.40 11.49 -1.38
C GLN A 385 -14.83 12.57 -0.46
N ARG A 386 -13.68 12.33 0.20
CA ARG A 386 -13.07 13.28 1.15
C ARG A 386 -11.57 13.44 0.88
N ASP A 387 -10.72 12.86 1.67
CA ASP A 387 -9.29 13.15 1.67
C ASP A 387 -8.56 12.49 0.50
N PHE A 388 -7.75 13.28 -0.20
CA PHE A 388 -6.89 12.81 -1.26
C PHE A 388 -5.48 13.39 -1.11
N VAL A 389 -4.49 12.52 -0.89
CA VAL A 389 -3.11 12.92 -0.62
C VAL A 389 -2.15 12.17 -1.52
N THR A 390 -1.37 12.89 -2.31
CA THR A 390 -0.20 12.34 -3.00
C THR A 390 1.08 12.75 -2.28
N THR A 391 1.93 11.79 -1.94
CA THR A 391 3.21 12.07 -1.26
C THR A 391 4.39 12.18 -2.24
N ALA A 392 4.12 12.02 -3.53
CA ALA A 392 5.05 12.23 -4.65
C ALA A 392 4.32 12.91 -5.80
N GLU A 393 5.06 13.35 -6.81
CA GLU A 393 4.47 13.81 -8.06
C GLU A 393 3.70 12.68 -8.75
N SER A 394 2.47 12.97 -9.17
CA SER A 394 1.52 11.97 -9.62
C SER A 394 0.66 12.47 -10.78
N MET A 395 0.10 11.54 -11.54
CA MET A 395 -0.86 11.86 -12.60
C MET A 395 -2.25 11.36 -12.20
N ILE A 396 -3.28 12.09 -12.63
CA ILE A 396 -4.67 11.68 -12.57
C ILE A 396 -5.21 11.65 -13.98
N SER A 397 -5.78 10.52 -14.41
CA SER A 397 -6.22 10.33 -15.79
C SER A 397 -7.69 9.89 -15.90
N ALA A 398 -8.40 10.46 -16.87
CA ALA A 398 -9.74 10.02 -17.26
C ALA A 398 -9.80 9.88 -18.79
N TRP A 399 -9.96 8.65 -19.29
CA TRP A 399 -9.88 8.32 -20.70
C TRP A 399 -11.12 7.54 -21.17
N ASN A 400 -11.47 7.68 -22.42
CA ASN A 400 -12.54 6.91 -23.08
C ASN A 400 -13.79 6.77 -22.19
N ASN A 401 -14.40 7.92 -21.88
CA ASN A 401 -15.58 8.06 -20.98
C ASN A 401 -15.34 7.70 -19.52
N GLY A 402 -14.10 7.49 -19.10
CA GLY A 402 -13.77 7.34 -17.68
C GLY A 402 -14.10 8.61 -16.89
N THR A 403 -14.49 8.46 -15.65
CA THR A 403 -14.83 9.56 -14.75
C THR A 403 -14.02 9.49 -13.47
N VAL A 404 -13.37 10.60 -13.10
CA VAL A 404 -12.69 10.76 -11.81
C VAL A 404 -13.28 11.95 -11.07
N ILE A 405 -13.69 11.73 -9.81
CA ILE A 405 -14.24 12.76 -8.94
C ILE A 405 -13.44 12.78 -7.65
N ILE A 406 -12.85 13.92 -7.32
CA ILE A 406 -12.01 14.07 -6.13
C ILE A 406 -12.63 15.07 -5.18
N ASN A 407 -12.76 14.67 -3.92
CA ASN A 407 -13.40 15.40 -2.84
C ASN A 407 -14.83 15.82 -3.23
N SER A 408 -15.61 14.80 -3.66
CA SER A 408 -17.00 15.00 -4.15
C SER A 408 -17.91 15.65 -3.12
N LEU A 409 -17.67 15.41 -1.83
CA LEU A 409 -18.43 16.04 -0.74
C LEU A 409 -17.95 17.46 -0.40
N GLY A 410 -16.80 17.91 -0.94
CA GLY A 410 -16.22 19.21 -0.63
C GLY A 410 -15.82 19.37 0.85
N LYS A 411 -15.51 18.27 1.55
CA LYS A 411 -15.23 18.26 3.00
C LYS A 411 -13.88 17.65 3.36
N GLY A 412 -13.10 17.29 2.36
CA GLY A 412 -11.84 16.59 2.53
C GLY A 412 -10.63 17.47 2.29
N LYS A 413 -9.51 17.05 2.88
CA LYS A 413 -8.18 17.57 2.61
C LYS A 413 -7.68 17.06 1.27
N VAL A 414 -7.24 17.94 0.40
CA VAL A 414 -6.62 17.58 -0.87
C VAL A 414 -5.19 18.12 -0.91
N GLN A 415 -4.22 17.22 -1.00
CA GLN A 415 -2.81 17.55 -1.21
C GLN A 415 -2.31 16.80 -2.44
N PHE A 416 -2.34 17.48 -3.57
CA PHE A 416 -2.00 16.89 -4.85
C PHE A 416 -0.83 17.66 -5.49
N THR A 417 0.19 16.91 -5.92
CA THR A 417 1.30 17.43 -6.74
C THR A 417 1.33 16.64 -8.03
N GLY A 418 1.19 17.33 -9.17
CA GLY A 418 1.21 16.67 -10.47
C GLY A 418 0.27 17.27 -11.50
N VAL A 419 -0.07 16.45 -12.50
CA VAL A 419 -0.86 16.83 -13.66
C VAL A 419 -2.15 16.02 -13.75
N THR A 420 -3.16 16.61 -14.39
CA THR A 420 -4.39 15.91 -14.74
C THR A 420 -4.47 15.74 -16.25
N ARG A 421 -4.92 14.57 -16.69
CA ARG A 421 -5.13 14.27 -18.11
C ARG A 421 -6.56 13.82 -18.34
N PHE A 422 -7.22 14.50 -19.22
CA PHE A 422 -8.58 14.20 -19.61
C PHE A 422 -8.64 14.08 -21.14
N GLN A 423 -9.08 12.93 -21.63
CA GLN A 423 -9.32 12.76 -23.06
C GLN A 423 -10.80 12.92 -23.34
N TYR A 424 -11.14 14.00 -23.99
CA TYR A 424 -12.47 14.19 -24.53
C TYR A 424 -12.59 13.45 -25.86
N VAL A 425 -13.40 12.41 -25.93
CA VAL A 425 -13.66 11.66 -27.16
C VAL A 425 -15.15 11.76 -27.50
N GLY A 426 -15.46 12.63 -28.45
CA GLY A 426 -16.81 12.73 -29.02
C GLY A 426 -17.90 13.16 -28.02
N ARG A 427 -19.13 12.72 -28.21
CA ARG A 427 -20.32 13.18 -27.44
C ARG A 427 -20.53 12.46 -26.12
N THR A 428 -19.55 11.80 -25.55
CA THR A 428 -19.70 10.89 -24.42
C THR A 428 -19.22 11.47 -23.10
N PHE A 429 -19.86 11.06 -21.99
CA PHE A 429 -19.99 11.76 -20.72
C PHE A 429 -18.97 11.38 -19.63
N GLY A 430 -17.70 11.13 -19.98
CA GLY A 430 -16.64 11.02 -18.97
C GLY A 430 -16.21 12.40 -18.45
N GLY A 431 -15.47 12.43 -17.35
CA GLY A 431 -14.98 13.71 -16.82
C GLY A 431 -13.96 13.58 -15.70
N LEU A 432 -13.25 14.66 -15.46
CA LEU A 432 -12.38 14.81 -14.30
C LEU A 432 -12.82 16.05 -13.51
N TYR A 433 -13.27 15.79 -12.28
CA TYR A 433 -13.85 16.78 -11.37
C TYR A 433 -12.98 16.87 -10.14
N LEU A 434 -12.43 18.05 -9.85
CA LEU A 434 -11.51 18.26 -8.75
C LEU A 434 -11.97 19.41 -7.86
N THR A 435 -12.21 19.11 -6.58
CA THR A 435 -12.42 20.11 -5.53
C THR A 435 -11.22 20.10 -4.58
N VAL A 436 -10.47 21.19 -4.51
CA VAL A 436 -9.29 21.32 -3.67
C VAL A 436 -9.70 21.95 -2.34
N GLY A 437 -9.67 21.18 -1.26
CA GLY A 437 -9.93 21.59 0.11
C GLY A 437 -11.40 21.58 0.50
N SER A 438 -11.63 21.81 1.79
CA SER A 438 -12.95 21.89 2.43
C SER A 438 -13.34 23.33 2.86
N GLY A 439 -12.42 24.26 2.74
CA GLY A 439 -12.53 25.60 3.30
C GLY A 439 -12.06 25.73 4.74
N ASN A 440 -11.60 24.66 5.36
CA ASN A 440 -11.03 24.69 6.71
C ASN A 440 -9.58 25.22 6.67
N ALA A 441 -9.27 26.23 7.49
CA ALA A 441 -7.97 26.89 7.51
C ALA A 441 -6.82 25.96 7.97
N ASP A 442 -7.12 24.97 8.78
CA ASP A 442 -6.12 24.07 9.37
C ASP A 442 -5.74 22.89 8.44
N GLU A 443 -6.43 22.69 7.33
CA GLU A 443 -6.24 21.50 6.48
C GLU A 443 -5.03 21.56 5.54
N ASN A 444 -4.50 22.75 5.22
CA ASN A 444 -3.42 22.95 4.26
C ASN A 444 -3.63 22.18 2.94
N SER A 445 -4.79 22.40 2.32
CA SER A 445 -5.14 21.80 1.04
C SER A 445 -4.50 22.55 -0.13
N TYR A 446 -3.97 21.80 -1.10
CA TYR A 446 -3.34 22.41 -2.27
C TYR A 446 -3.34 21.49 -3.49
N TRP A 447 -3.24 22.11 -4.67
CA TRP A 447 -2.82 21.46 -5.90
C TRP A 447 -1.56 22.16 -6.44
N ASN A 448 -0.45 21.44 -6.47
CA ASN A 448 0.78 21.85 -7.15
C ASN A 448 0.74 21.35 -8.60
N VAL A 449 0.49 22.25 -9.52
CA VAL A 449 0.42 21.97 -10.96
C VAL A 449 1.83 21.95 -11.53
N THR A 450 2.29 20.78 -11.99
CA THR A 450 3.68 20.60 -12.48
C THR A 450 3.79 20.65 -14.00
N GLY A 451 2.67 20.67 -14.72
CA GLY A 451 2.64 20.72 -16.19
C GLY A 451 1.25 20.96 -16.73
N LEU A 452 1.10 20.81 -18.07
CA LEU A 452 -0.19 20.97 -18.74
C LEU A 452 -1.22 20.00 -18.16
N SER A 453 -2.34 20.54 -17.72
CA SER A 453 -3.41 19.81 -17.05
C SER A 453 -4.75 20.05 -17.73
N GLN A 454 -5.54 18.99 -17.86
CA GLN A 454 -6.87 19.02 -18.47
C GLN A 454 -7.87 18.39 -17.49
N LEU A 455 -9.04 19.00 -17.37
CA LEU A 455 -10.12 18.51 -16.48
C LEU A 455 -11.48 19.04 -16.95
N SER A 456 -12.55 18.51 -16.37
CA SER A 456 -13.90 19.01 -16.64
C SER A 456 -14.25 20.20 -15.75
N THR A 457 -14.05 20.08 -14.44
CA THR A 457 -14.37 21.15 -13.48
C THR A 457 -13.30 21.25 -12.39
N LEU A 458 -13.07 22.49 -11.95
CA LEU A 458 -12.15 22.81 -10.86
C LEU A 458 -12.82 23.75 -9.86
N THR A 459 -12.77 23.37 -8.60
CA THR A 459 -13.14 24.23 -7.48
C THR A 459 -11.98 24.33 -6.51
N ILE A 460 -11.56 25.53 -6.18
CA ILE A 460 -10.56 25.82 -5.15
C ILE A 460 -11.31 26.41 -3.97
N ALA A 461 -11.43 25.66 -2.88
CA ALA A 461 -12.13 26.07 -1.67
C ALA A 461 -11.40 27.23 -0.96
N PRO A 462 -12.09 27.97 -0.07
CA PRO A 462 -11.43 28.93 0.81
C PRO A 462 -10.25 28.29 1.54
N ASN A 463 -9.18 29.06 1.80
CA ASN A 463 -7.94 28.62 2.43
C ASN A 463 -7.14 27.53 1.68
N ALA A 464 -7.60 27.09 0.53
CA ALA A 464 -6.87 26.16 -0.33
C ALA A 464 -5.95 26.91 -1.31
N SER A 465 -4.92 26.24 -1.79
CA SER A 465 -3.92 26.82 -2.68
C SER A 465 -3.87 26.12 -4.03
N LEU A 466 -3.78 26.90 -5.09
CA LEU A 466 -3.44 26.46 -6.44
C LEU A 466 -2.03 26.98 -6.77
N ASN A 467 -1.06 26.08 -6.82
CA ASN A 467 0.34 26.44 -6.98
C ASN A 467 0.84 25.98 -8.35
N PHE A 468 1.23 26.89 -9.21
CA PHE A 468 1.82 26.58 -10.51
C PHE A 468 3.34 26.46 -10.37
N LEU A 469 3.87 25.24 -10.55
CA LEU A 469 5.30 24.94 -10.55
C LEU A 469 5.82 24.95 -11.98
N LEU A 470 6.30 26.11 -12.44
CA LEU A 470 6.74 26.30 -13.82
C LEU A 470 8.12 25.70 -14.04
N THR A 471 8.25 24.82 -15.02
CA THR A 471 9.55 24.35 -15.53
C THR A 471 9.79 24.96 -16.91
N ALA A 472 11.05 24.99 -17.36
CA ALA A 472 11.39 25.42 -18.72
C ALA A 472 10.70 24.54 -19.76
N GLU A 473 10.49 23.25 -19.47
CA GLU A 473 9.77 22.30 -20.32
C GLU A 473 8.28 22.64 -20.36
N ALA A 474 7.64 22.86 -19.22
CA ALA A 474 6.24 23.27 -19.16
C ALA A 474 6.00 24.57 -19.92
N LEU A 475 6.92 25.55 -19.81
CA LEU A 475 6.86 26.78 -20.58
C LEU A 475 7.09 26.59 -22.08
N SER A 476 7.95 25.65 -22.49
CA SER A 476 8.17 25.36 -23.91
C SER A 476 6.96 24.67 -24.56
N GLU A 477 6.19 23.90 -23.78
CA GLU A 477 4.91 23.30 -24.20
C GLU A 477 3.77 24.33 -24.24
N LEU A 478 3.88 25.44 -23.49
CA LEU A 478 3.00 26.60 -23.59
C LEU A 478 3.28 27.36 -24.90
N THR A 479 3.28 26.62 -26.03
CA THR A 479 3.26 27.26 -27.33
C THR A 479 2.08 28.21 -27.36
N ALA A 480 2.30 29.34 -27.87
CA ALA A 480 1.58 30.62 -27.94
C ALA A 480 0.08 30.72 -27.58
N ASN A 481 -0.65 29.66 -27.37
CA ASN A 481 -2.10 29.68 -27.08
C ASN A 481 -2.62 28.59 -26.16
N LYS A 482 -1.81 27.95 -25.27
CA LYS A 482 -2.29 26.97 -24.31
C LYS A 482 -2.20 27.51 -22.90
N ALA A 483 -3.19 27.21 -22.04
CA ALA A 483 -3.13 27.46 -20.62
C ALA A 483 -2.56 26.23 -19.86
N LEU A 484 -2.00 26.46 -18.68
CA LEU A 484 -1.51 25.37 -17.80
C LEU A 484 -2.64 24.45 -17.35
N ILE A 485 -3.81 24.99 -17.12
CA ILE A 485 -5.04 24.22 -16.83
C ILE A 485 -6.07 24.55 -17.90
N THR A 486 -6.63 23.54 -18.56
CA THR A 486 -7.79 23.69 -19.45
C THR A 486 -8.99 22.95 -18.88
N ALA A 487 -10.07 23.67 -18.58
CA ALA A 487 -11.33 23.16 -18.06
C ALA A 487 -12.40 23.12 -19.16
N TYR A 488 -12.82 21.92 -19.54
CA TYR A 488 -13.75 21.68 -20.67
C TYR A 488 -15.23 21.58 -20.24
N GLY A 489 -15.52 21.61 -18.95
CA GLY A 489 -16.88 21.42 -18.45
C GLY A 489 -17.82 22.57 -18.72
N THR A 490 -19.10 22.34 -18.44
CA THR A 490 -20.18 23.33 -18.56
C THR A 490 -20.35 24.20 -17.33
N VAL A 491 -19.58 23.93 -16.26
CA VAL A 491 -19.58 24.70 -15.01
C VAL A 491 -18.31 25.54 -14.93
N PRO A 492 -18.38 26.81 -14.55
CA PRO A 492 -17.22 27.66 -14.38
C PRO A 492 -16.21 27.08 -13.39
N VAL A 493 -14.92 27.37 -13.62
CA VAL A 493 -13.89 27.17 -12.58
C VAL A 493 -14.18 28.12 -11.43
N ILE A 494 -14.27 27.61 -10.22
CA ILE A 494 -14.60 28.39 -9.03
C ILE A 494 -13.36 28.61 -8.18
N LEU A 495 -13.05 29.91 -7.94
CA LEU A 495 -12.00 30.35 -7.03
C LEU A 495 -12.66 31.19 -5.93
N HIS A 496 -12.59 30.76 -4.70
CA HIS A 496 -13.19 31.47 -3.58
C HIS A 496 -12.31 32.63 -3.14
N SER A 497 -12.84 33.83 -3.18
CA SER A 497 -12.21 35.04 -2.64
C SER A 497 -12.73 35.33 -1.23
N SER A 498 -11.90 35.90 -0.36
CA SER A 498 -12.37 36.19 1.00
C SER A 498 -12.97 37.58 1.12
N ALA A 499 -14.27 37.69 0.94
CA ALA A 499 -15.02 38.74 1.63
C ALA A 499 -15.50 38.29 3.02
N SER A 500 -15.27 37.02 3.40
CA SER A 500 -15.73 36.42 4.67
C SER A 500 -14.53 35.96 5.54
N ALA A 501 -14.80 35.75 6.83
CA ALA A 501 -13.80 35.28 7.82
C ALA A 501 -13.17 33.91 7.52
N ALA A 502 -13.52 33.27 6.43
CA ALA A 502 -13.04 31.93 6.02
C ALA A 502 -11.69 31.91 5.27
N GLY A 503 -11.16 33.08 4.91
CA GLY A 503 -9.93 33.17 4.12
C GLY A 503 -10.13 32.99 2.61
N ALA A 504 -9.18 33.51 1.82
CA ALA A 504 -9.21 33.42 0.35
C ALA A 504 -8.49 32.17 -0.15
N SER A 505 -8.93 31.67 -1.32
CA SER A 505 -8.08 30.78 -2.13
C SER A 505 -6.81 31.52 -2.53
N THR A 506 -5.67 30.83 -2.53
CA THR A 506 -4.40 31.43 -2.93
C THR A 506 -3.93 30.87 -4.27
N ILE A 507 -3.44 31.77 -5.16
CA ILE A 507 -2.75 31.37 -6.38
C ILE A 507 -1.29 31.76 -6.24
N THR A 508 -0.39 30.79 -6.38
CA THR A 508 1.05 31.03 -6.37
C THR A 508 1.69 30.53 -7.64
N LEU A 509 2.74 31.23 -8.07
CA LEU A 509 3.57 30.80 -9.19
C LEU A 509 5.00 30.64 -8.67
N SER A 510 5.63 29.55 -9.05
CA SER A 510 7.04 29.30 -8.78
C SER A 510 7.70 28.63 -9.99
N GLY A 511 9.01 28.78 -10.13
CA GLY A 511 9.73 28.15 -11.22
C GLY A 511 11.23 28.37 -11.14
N ALA A 512 11.97 27.63 -11.95
CA ALA A 512 13.42 27.70 -12.02
C ALA A 512 13.90 27.90 -13.48
N GLY A 513 14.83 28.84 -13.66
CA GLY A 513 15.49 29.05 -14.95
C GLY A 513 14.61 29.59 -16.08
N LEU A 514 13.50 30.24 -15.74
CA LEU A 514 12.46 30.66 -16.70
C LEU A 514 12.84 31.89 -17.54
N ASN A 515 13.80 32.69 -17.09
CA ASN A 515 14.25 33.91 -17.71
C ASN A 515 13.12 34.93 -18.06
N LEU A 516 12.11 35.00 -17.19
CA LEU A 516 10.95 35.86 -17.39
C LEU A 516 11.30 37.33 -17.40
N GLN A 517 10.60 38.09 -18.27
CA GLN A 517 10.75 39.52 -18.43
C GLN A 517 9.43 40.27 -18.12
N ALA A 518 9.53 41.56 -17.89
CA ALA A 518 8.34 42.38 -17.71
C ALA A 518 7.50 42.41 -18.98
N GLY A 519 6.24 42.13 -18.85
CA GLY A 519 5.30 42.04 -19.97
C GLY A 519 5.04 40.59 -20.41
N ASP A 520 5.82 39.62 -19.94
CA ASP A 520 5.53 38.22 -20.22
C ASP A 520 4.19 37.81 -19.61
N GLU A 521 3.39 37.12 -20.43
CA GLU A 521 2.08 36.62 -20.04
C GLU A 521 2.12 35.09 -19.91
N ILE A 522 1.64 34.60 -18.77
CA ILE A 522 1.52 33.16 -18.49
C ILE A 522 0.03 32.85 -18.37
N ARG A 523 -0.50 32.09 -19.32
CA ARG A 523 -1.89 31.62 -19.29
C ARG A 523 -2.02 30.52 -18.24
N LEU A 524 -2.74 30.78 -17.15
CA LEU A 524 -2.87 29.87 -16.02
C LEU A 524 -4.04 28.91 -16.19
N ILE A 525 -5.22 29.45 -16.44
CA ILE A 525 -6.46 28.68 -16.53
C ILE A 525 -7.24 29.16 -17.74
N GLU A 526 -7.62 28.24 -18.60
CA GLU A 526 -8.59 28.41 -19.66
C GLU A 526 -9.85 27.62 -19.31
N SER A 527 -11.02 28.24 -19.35
CA SER A 527 -12.28 27.59 -19.05
C SER A 527 -13.33 27.96 -20.09
N TYR A 528 -14.00 26.96 -20.64
CA TYR A 528 -15.05 27.17 -21.62
C TYR A 528 -16.36 27.66 -20.99
N ALA A 529 -16.59 27.40 -19.71
CA ALA A 529 -17.77 27.87 -18.98
C ALA A 529 -17.52 29.17 -18.20
N GLY A 530 -16.27 29.62 -18.12
CA GLY A 530 -15.88 30.81 -17.38
C GLY A 530 -15.06 30.50 -16.13
N VAL A 531 -14.53 31.59 -15.54
CA VAL A 531 -13.86 31.55 -14.24
C VAL A 531 -14.67 32.43 -13.30
N ALA A 532 -15.33 31.82 -12.35
CA ALA A 532 -16.12 32.52 -11.35
C ALA A 532 -15.21 32.89 -10.17
N LEU A 533 -15.22 34.15 -9.81
CA LEU A 533 -14.60 34.71 -8.62
C LEU A 533 -15.71 35.23 -7.73
N ASP A 534 -15.73 34.82 -6.46
CA ASP A 534 -16.74 35.29 -5.51
C ASP A 534 -16.63 36.81 -5.27
N ASP A 535 -15.39 37.34 -5.36
CA ASP A 535 -15.11 38.77 -5.28
C ASP A 535 -13.91 39.11 -6.18
N GLU A 536 -14.17 39.82 -7.30
CA GLU A 536 -13.15 40.17 -8.30
C GLU A 536 -12.02 41.03 -7.75
N HIS A 537 -12.24 41.78 -6.67
CA HIS A 537 -11.26 42.73 -6.16
C HIS A 537 -10.17 42.05 -5.30
N ASN A 538 -10.46 40.99 -4.59
CA ASN A 538 -9.54 40.41 -3.60
C ASN A 538 -8.53 39.42 -4.20
N LEU A 539 -8.90 38.64 -5.19
CA LEU A 539 -7.96 37.72 -5.86
C LEU A 539 -6.91 38.45 -6.70
N LEU A 540 -7.31 39.59 -7.30
CA LEU A 540 -6.44 40.44 -8.10
C LEU A 540 -5.50 41.31 -7.24
N THR A 541 -5.88 41.63 -6.01
CA THR A 541 -5.09 42.49 -5.09
C THR A 541 -4.18 41.72 -4.15
N ALA A 542 -4.40 40.43 -3.93
CA ALA A 542 -3.58 39.61 -3.03
C ALA A 542 -2.15 39.35 -3.52
N GLY A 543 -1.68 40.08 -4.54
CA GLY A 543 -0.28 40.10 -4.93
C GLY A 543 0.27 38.72 -5.30
N THR A 544 -0.21 38.17 -6.40
CA THR A 544 0.38 36.95 -6.97
C THR A 544 1.86 37.21 -7.21
N SER A 545 2.70 36.42 -6.57
CA SER A 545 4.14 36.51 -6.72
C SER A 545 4.65 35.23 -7.38
N LEU A 546 5.48 35.41 -8.40
CA LEU A 546 6.24 34.31 -8.97
C LEU A 546 7.58 34.21 -8.26
N ASN A 547 7.88 33.05 -7.71
CA ASN A 547 9.19 32.73 -7.18
C ASN A 547 10.00 32.00 -8.24
N GLU A 548 11.07 32.60 -8.72
CA GLU A 548 11.98 32.00 -9.72
C GLU A 548 13.33 31.69 -9.08
N LEU A 549 13.81 30.47 -9.25
CA LEU A 549 15.15 30.08 -8.84
C LEU A 549 16.15 30.46 -9.94
N LYS A 550 16.99 31.48 -9.68
CA LYS A 550 18.12 31.86 -10.57
C LYS A 550 19.44 31.45 -9.91
N GLY A 551 20.00 30.33 -10.38
CA GLY A 551 21.15 29.72 -9.70
C GLY A 551 20.77 29.27 -8.31
N ASN A 552 21.46 29.81 -7.28
CA ASN A 552 21.15 29.53 -5.87
C ASN A 552 20.24 30.60 -5.21
N LEU A 553 19.75 31.57 -5.98
CA LEU A 553 18.94 32.66 -5.47
C LEU A 553 17.49 32.50 -5.90
N ASN A 554 16.60 32.59 -4.93
CA ASN A 554 15.17 32.60 -5.20
C ASN A 554 14.70 34.05 -5.35
N VAL A 555 14.30 34.41 -6.55
CA VAL A 555 13.92 35.75 -6.95
C VAL A 555 12.41 35.87 -6.99
N LYS A 556 11.83 36.92 -6.42
CA LYS A 556 10.40 37.18 -6.41
C LYS A 556 10.02 38.16 -7.53
N HIS A 557 9.24 37.69 -8.50
CA HIS A 557 8.59 38.55 -9.48
C HIS A 557 7.19 38.90 -9.02
N MET A 558 6.82 40.16 -9.19
CA MET A 558 5.43 40.57 -8.99
C MET A 558 4.65 40.30 -10.30
N ALA A 559 3.53 39.62 -10.16
CA ALA A 559 2.62 39.38 -11.26
C ALA A 559 1.24 39.99 -10.95
N SER A 560 0.52 40.39 -11.99
CA SER A 560 -0.92 40.71 -11.85
C SER A 560 -1.73 39.63 -12.55
N LEU A 561 -2.78 39.23 -11.90
CA LEU A 561 -3.79 38.39 -12.51
C LEU A 561 -4.76 39.24 -13.31
N SER A 562 -5.14 38.78 -14.51
CA SER A 562 -6.19 39.36 -15.32
C SER A 562 -7.10 38.24 -15.83
N ARG A 563 -8.39 38.54 -15.95
CA ARG A 563 -9.39 37.66 -16.58
C ARG A 563 -9.82 38.30 -17.92
N VAL A 564 -9.66 37.55 -18.97
CA VAL A 564 -10.01 37.98 -20.32
C VAL A 564 -10.94 36.94 -20.97
N GLN A 565 -11.94 37.39 -21.68
CA GLN A 565 -12.75 36.56 -22.56
C GLN A 565 -12.15 36.59 -23.95
N GLU A 566 -11.75 35.46 -24.49
CA GLU A 566 -11.36 35.33 -25.89
C GLU A 566 -12.59 34.92 -26.71
N SER A 567 -13.01 35.77 -27.64
CA SER A 567 -13.94 35.46 -28.70
C SER A 567 -13.13 35.19 -29.98
N ASP A 568 -13.35 34.10 -30.65
CA ASP A 568 -12.67 33.60 -31.86
C ASP A 568 -11.54 32.61 -31.65
N LEU A 569 -11.80 31.55 -30.86
CA LEU A 569 -10.92 30.40 -30.88
C LEU A 569 -11.32 29.45 -32.03
N THR A 570 -10.64 29.54 -33.15
CA THR A 570 -10.58 28.45 -34.13
C THR A 570 -9.71 27.35 -33.53
N LYS A 571 -10.30 26.43 -32.78
CA LYS A 571 -9.64 25.18 -32.39
C LYS A 571 -9.98 24.12 -33.42
N ASP A 572 -8.97 23.79 -34.20
CA ASP A 572 -8.95 22.59 -35.03
C ASP A 572 -9.12 21.36 -34.13
N ASP A 573 -9.95 20.46 -34.57
CA ASP A 573 -10.03 19.03 -34.32
C ASP A 573 -11.20 18.45 -33.47
N TYR A 574 -12.02 19.19 -32.79
CA TYR A 574 -13.26 18.60 -32.25
C TYR A 574 -14.39 19.63 -32.38
N ASP A 575 -15.46 19.22 -33.07
CA ASP A 575 -16.69 19.95 -33.39
C ASP A 575 -17.49 20.39 -32.15
N LEU A 576 -16.85 21.11 -31.25
CA LEU A 576 -17.48 21.82 -30.18
C LEU A 576 -17.63 23.27 -30.59
N THR A 577 -18.84 23.67 -30.95
CA THR A 577 -19.28 25.03 -31.20
C THR A 577 -19.21 25.92 -29.93
N MET A 578 -18.08 25.89 -29.23
CA MET A 578 -17.82 26.80 -28.12
C MET A 578 -17.23 28.10 -28.67
N LYS A 579 -18.04 29.14 -28.65
CA LYS A 579 -17.75 30.44 -29.27
C LYS A 579 -16.82 31.33 -28.46
N SER A 580 -16.48 30.96 -27.22
CA SER A 580 -15.61 31.77 -26.35
C SER A 580 -14.98 30.93 -25.25
N SER A 581 -13.75 31.28 -24.89
CA SER A 581 -13.10 30.79 -23.65
C SER A 581 -12.76 31.96 -22.74
N TYR A 582 -12.66 31.68 -21.46
CA TYR A 582 -12.23 32.63 -20.42
C TYR A 582 -10.85 32.26 -19.96
N LEU A 583 -9.95 33.23 -19.96
CA LEU A 583 -8.57 33.09 -19.58
C LEU A 583 -8.30 33.80 -18.25
N LEU A 584 -7.65 33.10 -17.34
CA LEU A 584 -6.95 33.72 -16.20
C LEU A 584 -5.47 33.77 -16.54
N THR A 585 -4.92 34.95 -16.67
CA THR A 585 -3.54 35.18 -17.10
C THR A 585 -2.77 35.93 -16.02
N ALA A 586 -1.52 35.51 -15.76
CA ALA A 586 -0.57 36.25 -14.96
C ALA A 586 0.38 37.04 -15.84
N THR A 587 0.42 38.37 -15.66
CA THR A 587 1.34 39.26 -16.35
C THR A 587 2.46 39.73 -15.44
N ILE A 588 3.71 39.51 -15.83
CA ILE A 588 4.89 39.90 -15.05
C ILE A 588 5.06 41.43 -15.12
N LYS A 589 5.07 42.10 -13.97
CA LYS A 589 5.12 43.58 -13.89
C LYS A 589 6.53 44.15 -13.78
N ASN A 590 7.47 43.42 -13.25
CA ASN A 590 8.77 43.96 -12.90
C ASN A 590 9.78 43.80 -14.03
N LYS A 591 10.38 44.92 -14.47
CA LYS A 591 11.49 44.90 -15.45
C LYS A 591 12.78 44.27 -14.92
N ARG A 592 12.92 44.17 -13.58
CA ARG A 592 14.05 43.51 -12.92
C ARG A 592 13.49 42.70 -11.73
N PRO A 593 13.99 41.48 -11.51
CA PRO A 593 13.67 40.76 -10.30
C PRO A 593 14.05 41.64 -9.12
N ASN A 594 13.17 41.74 -8.13
CA ASN A 594 13.50 42.49 -6.91
C ASN A 594 14.49 41.65 -6.09
N ILE A 595 15.78 41.82 -6.41
CA ILE A 595 16.90 41.12 -5.76
C ILE A 595 16.98 41.50 -4.29
N ASP A 596 16.43 42.70 -3.91
CA ASP A 596 16.45 43.17 -2.53
C ASP A 596 15.47 42.45 -1.58
N LYS A 597 14.58 41.63 -2.13
CA LYS A 597 13.69 40.75 -1.34
C LYS A 597 13.96 39.30 -1.68
N VAL A 598 14.97 38.77 -1.02
CA VAL A 598 15.20 37.31 -0.96
C VAL A 598 13.96 36.67 -0.34
N ASN A 599 13.43 35.62 -0.95
CA ASN A 599 12.26 34.97 -0.39
C ASN A 599 12.60 34.27 0.95
N ASP A 600 11.57 33.95 1.69
CA ASP A 600 11.71 33.36 3.01
C ASP A 600 12.49 32.03 3.01
N GLN A 601 12.40 31.23 1.92
CA GLN A 601 13.15 29.99 1.79
C GLN A 601 14.64 30.21 1.58
N THR A 602 15.02 31.19 0.75
CA THR A 602 16.43 31.55 0.54
C THR A 602 16.99 32.23 1.79
N ASN A 603 16.19 33.03 2.49
CA ASN A 603 16.56 33.59 3.80
C ASN A 603 16.78 32.45 4.81
N ALA A 604 15.90 31.47 4.87
CA ALA A 604 16.06 30.30 5.74
C ALA A 604 17.32 29.49 5.39
N LEU A 605 17.64 29.34 4.11
CA LEU A 605 18.86 28.64 3.66
C LEU A 605 20.14 29.43 4.02
N MET A 606 20.14 30.74 3.83
CA MET A 606 21.24 31.60 4.27
C MET A 606 21.37 31.59 5.78
N GLN A 607 20.26 31.69 6.51
CA GLN A 607 20.25 31.64 7.97
C GLN A 607 20.77 30.28 8.49
N SER A 608 20.41 29.17 7.84
CA SER A 608 20.94 27.85 8.21
C SER A 608 22.43 27.75 8.00
N SER A 609 22.97 28.33 6.92
CA SER A 609 24.40 28.37 6.64
C SER A 609 25.15 29.22 7.67
N ILE A 610 24.58 30.35 8.06
CA ILE A 610 25.14 31.23 9.07
C ILE A 610 25.07 30.58 10.46
N ALA A 611 23.95 29.93 10.79
CA ALA A 611 23.82 29.17 12.04
C ALA A 611 24.85 28.04 12.12
N SER A 612 25.12 27.35 11.02
CA SER A 612 26.17 26.32 10.94
C SER A 612 27.55 26.92 11.17
N ALA A 613 27.85 28.05 10.53
CA ALA A 613 29.12 28.75 10.73
C ALA A 613 29.30 29.25 12.17
N ALA A 614 28.24 29.75 12.78
CA ALA A 614 28.26 30.19 14.19
C ALA A 614 28.51 29.01 15.15
N ALA A 615 27.91 27.84 14.84
CA ALA A 615 28.14 26.65 15.63
C ALA A 615 29.57 26.13 15.49
N MET A 616 30.14 26.16 14.29
CA MET A 616 31.58 25.82 14.08
C MET A 616 32.49 26.79 14.78
N TYR A 617 32.19 28.10 14.73
CA TYR A 617 32.97 29.12 15.45
C TYR A 617 32.92 28.91 16.96
N ALA A 618 31.76 28.58 17.51
CA ALA A 618 31.61 28.29 18.94
C ALA A 618 32.42 27.05 19.36
N ALA A 619 32.52 26.04 18.47
CA ALA A 619 33.33 24.86 18.65
C ALA A 619 34.85 25.23 18.65
N ASP A 620 35.31 25.94 17.63
CA ASP A 620 36.69 26.43 17.57
C ASP A 620 37.08 27.27 18.80
N GLU A 621 36.20 28.10 19.27
CA GLU A 621 36.41 28.94 20.48
C GLU A 621 36.53 28.05 21.73
N LEU A 622 35.72 26.99 21.86
CA LEU A 622 35.87 26.05 22.97
C LEU A 622 37.20 25.32 22.95
N LEU A 623 37.66 24.92 21.77
CA LEU A 623 38.98 24.27 21.58
C LEU A 623 40.12 25.25 21.95
N ILE A 624 40.06 26.47 21.44
CA ILE A 624 41.06 27.52 21.76
C ILE A 624 41.09 27.82 23.26
N ASP A 625 39.94 28.02 23.89
CA ASP A 625 39.84 28.28 25.33
C ASP A 625 40.37 27.10 26.15
N SER A 626 40.08 25.87 25.78
CA SER A 626 40.55 24.69 26.51
C SER A 626 42.06 24.48 26.35
N THR A 627 42.63 24.77 25.16
CA THR A 627 44.07 24.70 24.92
C THR A 627 44.83 25.88 25.57
N MET A 628 44.27 27.09 25.61
CA MET A 628 44.82 28.23 26.28
C MET A 628 44.87 28.07 27.81
N LYS A 629 43.80 27.53 28.40
CA LYS A 629 43.73 27.22 29.85
C LYS A 629 44.71 26.13 30.24
N SER A 630 44.95 25.14 29.37
CA SER A 630 46.01 24.16 29.55
C SER A 630 47.42 24.77 29.58
N ARG A 631 47.67 25.85 28.83
CA ARG A 631 48.95 26.58 28.83
C ARG A 631 49.19 27.46 30.08
N GLN A 632 48.14 27.91 30.75
CA GLN A 632 48.26 28.77 31.94
C GLN A 632 48.42 28.01 33.26
N GLY A 633 48.15 26.71 33.28
CA GLY A 633 48.37 25.82 34.42
C GLY A 633 49.32 24.69 34.07
N VAL A 634 50.19 24.36 35.01
CA VAL A 634 51.17 23.28 34.98
C VAL A 634 50.97 22.24 33.86
N ARG A 635 51.94 22.13 32.92
CA ARG A 635 51.96 21.17 31.82
C ARG A 635 51.61 19.74 32.31
N GLN A 636 50.41 19.30 32.15
CA GLN A 636 49.98 17.96 32.58
C GLN A 636 49.63 17.12 31.36
N THR A 637 50.30 15.97 31.22
CA THR A 637 49.83 14.90 30.35
C THR A 637 48.61 14.28 30.97
N GLY A 638 47.50 14.22 30.24
CA GLY A 638 46.27 13.63 30.76
C GLY A 638 45.02 13.94 29.95
N PRO A 639 43.91 13.37 30.39
CA PRO A 639 42.63 13.65 29.79
C PRO A 639 42.16 15.07 30.13
N PHE A 640 41.48 15.71 29.18
CA PHE A 640 40.79 16.96 29.39
C PHE A 640 39.38 16.93 28.82
N ALA A 641 38.48 17.70 29.44
CA ALA A 641 37.11 17.84 28.98
C ALA A 641 36.68 19.30 29.13
N ALA A 642 35.92 19.78 28.20
CA ALA A 642 35.31 21.09 28.27
C ALA A 642 33.85 21.03 27.73
N ALA A 643 33.00 21.88 28.22
CA ALA A 643 31.65 22.06 27.73
C ALA A 643 31.28 23.52 27.69
N ARG A 644 30.49 23.91 26.73
CA ARG A 644 30.00 25.28 26.57
C ARG A 644 28.56 25.25 26.10
N ALA A 645 27.77 26.18 26.58
CA ALA A 645 26.46 26.54 26.04
C ALA A 645 26.42 28.05 25.81
N GLY A 646 25.95 28.46 24.66
CA GLY A 646 25.87 29.88 24.30
C GLY A 646 24.67 30.17 23.42
N LYS A 647 24.13 31.38 23.56
CA LYS A 647 23.15 31.92 22.64
C LYS A 647 23.84 33.01 21.81
N TYR A 648 23.67 32.95 20.51
CA TYR A 648 24.20 33.91 19.55
C TYR A 648 23.06 34.58 18.84
N ASP A 649 22.99 35.92 19.00
CA ASP A 649 22.04 36.73 18.28
C ASP A 649 22.79 37.37 17.10
N LEU A 650 22.44 36.92 15.89
CA LEU A 650 23.08 37.37 14.67
C LEU A 650 22.12 38.24 13.87
N ASP A 651 22.50 39.49 13.69
CA ASP A 651 21.72 40.46 12.92
C ASP A 651 22.09 40.41 11.42
N VAL A 652 21.91 39.25 10.82
CA VAL A 652 22.21 38.99 9.40
C VAL A 652 20.96 38.48 8.73
N ALA A 653 20.52 39.16 7.68
CA ALA A 653 19.36 38.78 6.84
C ALA A 653 18.05 38.61 7.64
N GLY A 654 17.88 39.40 8.74
CA GLY A 654 16.69 39.42 9.59
C GLY A 654 16.79 38.52 10.80
N ALA A 655 17.46 38.97 11.82
CA ALA A 655 17.61 38.39 13.17
C ALA A 655 17.51 36.86 13.28
N LEU A 656 18.64 36.22 13.48
CA LEU A 656 18.78 34.81 13.71
C LEU A 656 19.20 34.52 15.14
N ASP A 657 18.36 33.84 15.90
CA ASP A 657 18.67 33.39 17.26
C ASP A 657 19.21 31.95 17.17
N THR A 658 20.44 31.73 17.59
CA THR A 658 21.07 30.42 17.60
C THR A 658 21.52 30.06 19.01
N THR A 659 21.11 28.91 19.50
CA THR A 659 21.62 28.32 20.75
C THR A 659 22.51 27.13 20.42
N VAL A 660 23.73 27.14 20.88
CA VAL A 660 24.72 26.09 20.66
C VAL A 660 25.19 25.52 22.00
N THR A 661 25.19 24.22 22.09
CA THR A 661 25.81 23.46 23.19
C THR A 661 26.86 22.55 22.62
N SER A 662 28.10 22.67 23.04
CA SER A 662 29.18 21.79 22.60
C SER A 662 29.93 21.21 23.80
N GLY A 663 30.46 20.00 23.60
CA GLY A 663 31.30 19.28 24.54
C GLY A 663 32.52 18.73 23.86
N LEU A 664 33.66 18.86 24.49
CA LEU A 664 34.98 18.44 24.00
C LEU A 664 35.58 17.47 24.99
N LEU A 665 36.06 16.34 24.49
CA LEU A 665 36.86 15.34 25.23
C LEU A 665 38.16 15.11 24.51
N GLY A 666 39.29 15.13 25.22
CA GLY A 666 40.59 14.92 24.61
C GLY A 666 41.63 14.35 25.57
N TYR A 667 42.75 14.02 25.02
CA TYR A 667 43.93 13.59 25.78
C TYR A 667 45.17 14.30 25.22
N ALA A 668 45.89 14.96 26.10
CA ALA A 668 47.12 15.71 25.74
C ALA A 668 48.38 15.01 26.26
N PHE A 669 49.43 15.03 25.46
CA PHE A 669 50.76 14.53 25.76
C PHE A 669 51.77 15.69 25.72
N ASN A 670 52.59 15.79 26.73
CA ASN A 670 53.67 16.77 26.79
C ASN A 670 54.96 16.18 26.18
N LEU A 671 55.45 16.81 25.12
CA LEU A 671 56.70 16.46 24.44
C LEU A 671 57.64 17.67 24.59
N ARG A 672 58.52 17.65 25.62
CA ARG A 672 59.51 18.68 25.93
C ARG A 672 59.03 20.14 25.74
N ASP A 673 59.07 20.66 24.51
CA ASP A 673 58.65 22.03 24.18
C ASP A 673 57.35 22.12 23.39
N SER A 674 56.66 21.00 23.21
CA SER A 674 55.40 20.92 22.44
C SER A 674 54.39 20.09 23.18
N GLU A 675 53.14 20.43 23.03
CA GLU A 675 51.99 19.62 23.47
C GLU A 675 51.27 19.07 22.24
N VAL A 676 51.06 17.75 22.24
CA VAL A 676 50.33 17.05 21.16
C VAL A 676 49.18 16.31 21.79
N GLY A 677 48.03 16.42 21.21
CA GLY A 677 46.83 15.76 21.71
C GLY A 677 45.84 15.37 20.61
N ALA A 678 44.93 14.52 20.96
CA ALA A 678 43.77 14.21 20.17
C ALA A 678 42.51 14.53 20.95
N PHE A 679 41.50 15.03 20.26
CA PHE A 679 40.22 15.36 20.86
C PHE A 679 39.07 14.93 19.98
N LEU A 680 37.92 14.74 20.60
CA LEU A 680 36.61 14.57 19.97
C LEU A 680 35.72 15.67 20.47
N GLU A 681 35.11 16.40 19.56
CA GLU A 681 34.12 17.41 19.87
C GLU A 681 32.75 16.97 19.33
N MET A 682 31.73 17.22 20.12
CA MET A 682 30.34 16.98 19.75
C MET A 682 29.54 18.22 20.13
N GLY A 683 28.77 18.72 19.18
CA GLY A 683 27.93 19.90 19.36
C GLY A 683 26.50 19.67 18.91
N HIS A 684 25.57 20.31 19.60
CA HIS A 684 24.18 20.42 19.21
C HIS A 684 23.75 21.88 19.21
N GLY A 685 23.16 22.32 18.11
CA GLY A 685 22.64 23.67 17.98
C GLY A 685 21.16 23.67 17.58
N THR A 686 20.43 24.65 18.08
CA THR A 686 19.08 24.99 17.60
C THR A 686 19.08 26.42 17.11
N TYR A 687 18.36 26.68 16.04
CA TYR A 687 18.19 28.05 15.56
C TYR A 687 16.73 28.30 15.19
N ASP A 688 16.29 29.51 15.49
CA ASP A 688 14.95 29.98 15.16
C ASP A 688 15.03 31.01 14.05
N THR A 689 14.24 30.81 13.02
CA THR A 689 14.02 31.77 11.95
C THR A 689 12.65 32.41 12.11
N ARG A 690 12.51 33.70 11.79
CA ARG A 690 11.21 34.38 11.89
C ARG A 690 10.11 33.77 11.00
N THR A 691 10.48 32.86 10.10
CA THR A 691 9.59 32.32 9.06
C THR A 691 9.39 30.83 9.14
N ALA A 692 10.07 30.11 10.02
CA ALA A 692 10.00 28.66 10.14
C ALA A 692 10.04 28.22 11.61
N ALA A 693 9.53 27.03 11.85
CA ALA A 693 9.65 26.36 13.15
C ALA A 693 11.13 26.11 13.51
N THR A 694 11.40 25.97 14.79
CA THR A 694 12.74 25.69 15.34
C THR A 694 13.41 24.53 14.64
N ASN A 695 14.60 24.76 14.10
CA ASN A 695 15.41 23.73 13.45
C ASN A 695 16.54 23.30 14.36
N SER A 696 16.86 22.00 14.37
CA SER A 696 18.00 21.47 15.12
C SER A 696 19.16 21.12 14.19
N LEU A 697 20.38 21.47 14.63
CA LEU A 697 21.64 21.18 13.96
C LEU A 697 22.46 20.29 14.88
N CYS A 698 22.97 19.17 14.38
CA CYS A 698 23.89 18.30 15.10
C CYS A 698 25.26 18.34 14.38
N LEU A 699 26.31 18.67 15.11
CA LEU A 699 27.70 18.72 14.62
C LEU A 699 28.50 17.53 15.15
#